data_9291068c7b654a43ccc7154165ee4966
#
_entry.id   9291068c7b654a43ccc7154165ee4966
#
_cell.length_a   1.000
_cell.length_b   1.000
_cell.length_c   1.000
_cell.angle_alpha   90.00
_cell.angle_beta   90.00
_cell.angle_gamma   90.00
#
_symmetry.space_group_name_H-M   'P 1'
#
loop_
_entity.id
_entity.type
_entity.pdbx_description
1 polymer ?
#
loop_
_entity_poly.entity_id
_entity_poly.type
_entity_poly.pdbx_seq_one_letter_code
_entity_poly.pdbx_strand_id
1 'polypeptide(L)'
;MQFFLGKNRGAISVFLALILLPMLIFSGIVVDVSRLYAAKTEVSGAGDLTMNAALSRYDKKLKDEYGLLAMADAPDSAKVKDTLQGYFKESCGIDIGEEKETLHSMLQMELGENGLTASGVKGTSLAETDVLRQQIMEYMKIRGPVYIVNDILEKMKKLPLKNMKEKREHIKNKTKYGKALKKIGEPLKKAKEEVEKHIDAVSNVDGFSSVQSSILEEYKKGAIFWLAARSLENYMYGTTAVPGMHSGEIDATAFRKLLAGAKVWESEEFDYYTYADLVASIALYQSRESLAPGVTEENGFTQEEISTFNNIGSIVSQSINKMDQIHNDKAAAFQSTIDSYMDQAKAIQDSSTEGVKALNEVLSVWEKQIKPAREACEESKNELIRLGEDVSDLDEELDQLEIEEKDVKSLISCLEYNGQTAKAFENYGKELKKIPQNLKSLSVDGTEGSYVINQGETNAINLFWNSHSDVLQNDYMNFTFQDASTEKFYTEVLQEIGEESEDEDAKGKQQEKKQEAKDASNSYSDLLNTLKNQDSKDLKEAEGMTYPDDFPSGIAGATAESGTGTSSDSIDTDDEKMVDKLTKSDGFTEKFSAFLNGLDQISGKTLEKAYLMEYMTEMFNCLTTKEDDQSLSNAKLSSHYISKGEVEYILYGKSKTSENVTYAVSILYGIRLAINGIYVFSDKTLNAQASAIASSVSAATGQAWLYPIIKYGYLCCVAVTYSCEDMASLAKGEEVAVWRGNKDIKMTYKEYMKLFVLIALIDGNSEERLLARTGDCIQLNTKSKLKEKYTMLQIQAEVKVSTTFLPKVPDFLGRKEDSSDGKKVIRYKSVMAY
;
A
#
# COMPACT_ATOMS: atom_id res chain seq x y z
N MET A 1 -36.63 51.66 118.50
CA MET A 1 -36.03 51.66 117.17
C MET A 1 -34.51 51.80 117.20
N GLN A 2 -33.88 51.49 118.30
CA GLN A 2 -32.36 51.59 118.40
C GLN A 2 -31.64 50.19 118.54
N PHE A 3 -32.37 49.10 118.61
CA PHE A 3 -31.81 47.75 118.91
C PHE A 3 -31.54 46.98 117.62
N PHE A 4 -31.91 47.44 116.40
CA PHE A 4 -31.67 46.70 115.25
C PHE A 4 -30.49 47.19 114.44
N LEU A 5 -29.88 48.31 114.77
CA LEU A 5 -28.78 48.92 113.97
C LEU A 5 -27.40 48.47 114.47
N GLY A 6 -27.28 47.86 115.67
CA GLY A 6 -25.95 47.49 116.13
C GLY A 6 -25.44 46.10 115.90
N LYS A 7 -26.31 45.18 115.51
CA LYS A 7 -25.95 43.75 115.22
C LYS A 7 -25.79 43.41 113.72
N ASN A 8 -26.24 44.22 112.85
CA ASN A 8 -26.16 43.94 111.36
C ASN A 8 -24.95 44.46 110.61
N ARG A 9 -24.02 45.12 111.26
CA ARG A 9 -22.79 45.64 110.58
C ARG A 9 -21.88 44.53 110.06
N GLY A 10 -21.72 43.40 110.82
CA GLY A 10 -20.97 42.24 110.37
C GLY A 10 -21.71 41.40 109.28
N ALA A 11 -23.02 41.25 109.42
CA ALA A 11 -23.83 40.51 108.48
C ALA A 11 -23.91 41.24 107.05
N ILE A 12 -24.01 42.58 107.03
CA ILE A 12 -23.96 43.38 105.86
C ILE A 12 -22.57 43.32 105.22
N SER A 13 -21.46 43.31 105.90
CA SER A 13 -20.12 43.19 105.37
C SER A 13 -19.92 41.79 104.73
N VAL A 14 -20.40 40.71 105.43
CA VAL A 14 -20.37 39.35 104.92
C VAL A 14 -21.28 39.19 103.68
N PHE A 15 -22.49 39.78 103.71
CA PHE A 15 -23.37 39.74 102.62
C PHE A 15 -22.82 40.55 101.40
N LEU A 16 -22.26 41.76 101.63
CA LEU A 16 -21.51 42.53 100.59
C LEU A 16 -20.32 41.74 100.00
N ALA A 17 -19.52 41.16 100.89
CA ALA A 17 -18.37 40.32 100.42
C ALA A 17 -18.89 39.08 99.60
N LEU A 18 -19.99 38.48 100.01
CA LEU A 18 -20.56 37.28 99.34
C LEU A 18 -21.15 37.66 97.93
N ILE A 19 -21.64 38.88 97.79
CA ILE A 19 -22.10 39.38 96.46
C ILE A 19 -20.96 39.92 95.65
N LEU A 20 -19.97 40.60 96.24
CA LEU A 20 -18.87 41.22 95.52
C LEU A 20 -17.93 40.22 94.84
N LEU A 21 -17.70 39.06 95.51
CA LEU A 21 -16.88 37.99 94.96
C LEU A 21 -17.51 37.36 93.71
N PRO A 22 -18.71 36.94 93.65
CA PRO A 22 -19.37 36.48 92.38
C PRO A 22 -19.44 37.56 91.28
N MET A 23 -19.69 38.85 91.78
CA MET A 23 -19.75 39.97 90.82
C MET A 23 -18.38 40.29 90.13
N LEU A 24 -17.28 40.14 90.91
CA LEU A 24 -15.94 40.28 90.45
C LEU A 24 -15.55 39.15 89.46
N ILE A 25 -16.01 37.87 89.91
CA ILE A 25 -15.81 36.71 89.00
C ILE A 25 -16.62 36.89 87.75
N PHE A 26 -17.86 37.27 87.75
CA PHE A 26 -18.71 37.53 86.59
C PHE A 26 -18.14 38.64 85.69
N SER A 27 -17.71 39.75 86.30
CA SER A 27 -17.05 40.84 85.58
C SER A 27 -15.77 40.37 84.93
N GLY A 28 -14.93 39.55 85.57
CA GLY A 28 -13.72 38.94 85.02
C GLY A 28 -14.06 38.00 83.81
N ILE A 29 -15.12 37.21 83.98
CA ILE A 29 -15.59 36.35 82.86
C ILE A 29 -16.01 37.21 81.67
N VAL A 30 -16.79 38.25 81.84
CA VAL A 30 -17.27 39.15 80.79
C VAL A 30 -16.08 39.85 80.14
N VAL A 31 -15.07 40.31 80.87
CA VAL A 31 -13.88 40.89 80.27
C VAL A 31 -13.08 39.85 79.46
N ASP A 32 -12.82 38.67 80.01
CA ASP A 32 -12.08 37.63 79.26
C ASP A 32 -12.84 37.16 78.00
N VAL A 33 -14.18 37.01 78.08
CA VAL A 33 -15.00 36.63 76.96
C VAL A 33 -14.97 37.75 75.86
N SER A 34 -15.11 39.03 76.28
CA SER A 34 -15.03 40.17 75.38
C SER A 34 -13.69 40.25 74.68
N ARG A 35 -12.58 40.03 75.41
CA ARG A 35 -11.23 39.94 74.83
C ARG A 35 -11.07 38.78 73.85
N LEU A 36 -11.61 37.61 74.14
CA LEU A 36 -11.61 36.47 73.25
C LEU A 36 -12.40 36.77 71.96
N TYR A 37 -13.56 37.39 72.04
CA TYR A 37 -14.30 37.81 70.85
C TYR A 37 -13.59 38.90 70.04
N ALA A 38 -12.96 39.88 70.72
CA ALA A 38 -12.15 40.89 70.01
C ALA A 38 -10.94 40.23 69.35
N ALA A 39 -10.23 39.37 70.02
CA ALA A 39 -9.08 38.63 69.48
C ALA A 39 -9.51 37.74 68.28
N LYS A 40 -10.69 37.08 68.37
CA LYS A 40 -11.22 36.31 67.24
C LYS A 40 -11.49 37.20 66.01
N THR A 41 -12.05 38.36 66.22
CA THR A 41 -12.34 39.30 65.14
C THR A 41 -11.04 39.80 64.50
N GLU A 42 -10.04 40.13 65.33
CA GLU A 42 -8.69 40.59 64.91
C GLU A 42 -7.95 39.51 64.13
N VAL A 43 -7.94 38.28 64.65
CA VAL A 43 -7.31 37.08 63.95
C VAL A 43 -8.00 36.85 62.64
N SER A 44 -9.35 36.96 62.61
CA SER A 44 -10.10 36.78 61.34
C SER A 44 -9.74 37.89 60.34
N GLY A 45 -9.72 39.16 60.76
CA GLY A 45 -9.40 40.29 59.88
C GLY A 45 -7.94 40.23 59.40
N ALA A 46 -7.01 39.94 60.32
CA ALA A 46 -5.59 39.77 59.94
C ALA A 46 -5.39 38.57 58.99
N GLY A 47 -6.15 37.48 59.19
CA GLY A 47 -6.13 36.31 58.32
C GLY A 47 -6.61 36.69 56.90
N ASP A 48 -7.71 37.41 56.82
CA ASP A 48 -8.27 37.86 55.53
C ASP A 48 -7.32 38.83 54.80
N LEU A 49 -6.70 39.76 55.54
CA LEU A 49 -5.66 40.69 54.98
C LEU A 49 -4.43 39.91 54.48
N THR A 50 -3.96 38.93 55.25
CA THR A 50 -2.83 38.08 54.88
C THR A 50 -3.15 37.24 53.66
N MET A 51 -4.36 36.76 53.52
CA MET A 51 -4.83 36.04 52.33
C MET A 51 -4.84 36.92 51.09
N ASN A 52 -5.37 38.12 51.21
CA ASN A 52 -5.37 39.12 50.12
C ASN A 52 -3.92 39.52 49.73
N ALA A 53 -3.04 39.70 50.76
CA ALA A 53 -1.64 39.96 50.49
C ALA A 53 -0.95 38.78 49.75
N ALA A 54 -1.26 37.56 50.10
CA ALA A 54 -0.75 36.36 49.41
C ALA A 54 -1.21 36.30 47.96
N LEU A 55 -2.49 36.53 47.69
CA LEU A 55 -3.06 36.52 46.33
C LEU A 55 -2.56 37.70 45.49
N SER A 56 -2.18 38.83 46.09
CA SER A 56 -1.56 39.95 45.37
C SER A 56 -0.16 39.61 44.79
N ARG A 57 0.46 38.51 45.26
CA ARG A 57 1.78 38.02 44.82
C ARG A 57 1.61 37.00 43.71
N TYR A 58 0.95 37.34 42.65
CA TYR A 58 0.80 36.51 41.45
C TYR A 58 2.05 36.54 40.55
N ASP A 59 2.23 35.51 39.76
CA ASP A 59 3.28 35.41 38.74
C ASP A 59 3.00 36.40 37.60
N LYS A 60 3.79 37.49 37.54
CA LYS A 60 3.63 38.56 36.54
C LYS A 60 3.80 38.02 35.12
N LYS A 61 4.77 37.10 34.90
CA LYS A 61 5.06 36.59 33.58
C LYS A 61 3.92 35.73 33.05
N LEU A 62 3.37 34.84 33.88
CA LEU A 62 2.20 34.03 33.55
C LEU A 62 0.99 34.91 33.22
N LYS A 63 0.77 35.98 34.02
CA LYS A 63 -0.35 36.89 33.79
C LYS A 63 -0.17 37.74 32.54
N ASP A 64 1.00 38.37 32.39
CA ASP A 64 1.21 39.37 31.35
C ASP A 64 1.41 38.71 29.96
N GLU A 65 2.06 37.54 29.89
CA GLU A 65 2.33 36.84 28.63
C GLU A 65 1.28 35.79 28.28
N TYR A 66 0.60 35.17 29.26
CA TYR A 66 -0.33 34.08 29.02
C TYR A 66 -1.77 34.30 29.55
N GLY A 67 -1.98 35.39 30.31
CA GLY A 67 -3.28 35.70 30.90
C GLY A 67 -3.69 34.78 32.05
N LEU A 68 -2.75 34.03 32.61
CA LEU A 68 -2.98 33.03 33.67
C LEU A 68 -2.66 33.62 35.05
N LEU A 69 -3.55 33.41 36.00
CA LEU A 69 -3.38 33.91 37.38
C LEU A 69 -3.05 32.71 38.31
N ALA A 70 -1.86 32.79 38.92
CA ALA A 70 -1.42 31.83 39.94
C ALA A 70 -0.35 32.47 40.83
N MET A 71 -0.08 31.89 41.97
CA MET A 71 0.96 32.41 42.86
C MET A 71 2.34 32.38 42.23
N ALA A 72 3.15 33.44 42.53
CA ALA A 72 4.51 33.58 42.00
C ALA A 72 5.46 32.50 42.55
N ASP A 73 5.38 32.21 43.85
CA ASP A 73 6.22 31.20 44.51
C ASP A 73 5.32 30.09 45.10
N ALA A 74 5.88 28.92 45.31
CA ALA A 74 5.14 27.81 45.92
C ALA A 74 4.66 28.21 47.38
N PRO A 75 3.37 28.02 47.70
CA PRO A 75 2.79 28.48 48.97
C PRO A 75 3.46 27.92 50.20
N ASP A 76 4.01 26.70 50.15
CA ASP A 76 4.69 25.97 51.20
C ASP A 76 6.19 26.33 51.33
N SER A 77 6.69 27.15 50.41
CA SER A 77 8.10 27.60 50.46
C SER A 77 8.40 28.37 51.71
N ALA A 78 9.59 28.20 52.30
CA ALA A 78 10.03 28.91 53.48
C ALA A 78 9.91 30.42 53.36
N LYS A 79 10.27 30.97 52.20
CA LYS A 79 10.18 32.40 51.88
C LYS A 79 8.77 32.95 51.92
N VAL A 80 7.79 32.21 51.39
CA VAL A 80 6.38 32.63 51.40
C VAL A 80 5.84 32.54 52.81
N LYS A 81 6.14 31.43 53.53
CA LYS A 81 5.73 31.22 54.90
C LYS A 81 6.21 32.34 55.82
N ASP A 82 7.51 32.66 55.78
CA ASP A 82 8.11 33.70 56.64
C ASP A 82 7.48 35.06 56.32
N THR A 83 7.26 35.38 55.03
CA THR A 83 6.68 36.66 54.66
C THR A 83 5.21 36.77 55.09
N LEU A 84 4.40 35.75 54.86
CA LEU A 84 2.97 35.73 55.26
C LEU A 84 2.83 35.73 56.79
N GLN A 85 3.70 34.98 57.51
CA GLN A 85 3.74 35.00 58.95
C GLN A 85 4.09 36.38 59.50
N GLY A 86 5.04 37.08 58.84
CA GLY A 86 5.35 38.48 59.19
C GLY A 86 4.16 39.41 59.04
N TYR A 87 3.45 39.40 57.91
CA TYR A 87 2.23 40.19 57.64
C TYR A 87 1.10 39.85 58.65
N PHE A 88 0.92 38.60 58.96
CA PHE A 88 -0.09 38.17 59.91
C PHE A 88 0.20 38.66 61.31
N LYS A 89 1.48 38.55 61.74
CA LYS A 89 1.93 39.04 63.06
C LYS A 89 1.73 40.56 63.16
N GLU A 90 2.17 41.29 62.13
CA GLU A 90 2.01 42.73 62.12
C GLU A 90 0.52 43.15 62.14
N SER A 91 -0.33 42.47 61.34
CA SER A 91 -1.75 42.75 61.26
C SER A 91 -2.48 42.39 62.56
N CYS A 92 -2.08 41.35 63.29
CA CYS A 92 -2.60 40.98 64.60
C CYS A 92 -1.98 41.76 65.75
N GLY A 93 -0.95 42.57 65.50
CA GLY A 93 -0.24 43.24 66.59
C GLY A 93 0.55 42.29 67.49
N ILE A 94 1.03 41.17 66.95
CA ILE A 94 1.87 40.22 67.70
C ILE A 94 3.36 40.60 67.51
N ASP A 95 4.10 40.64 68.54
CA ASP A 95 5.54 40.99 68.54
C ASP A 95 5.86 42.43 68.00
N ILE A 96 4.98 43.41 68.23
CA ILE A 96 5.22 44.81 67.98
C ILE A 96 6.03 45.34 69.15
N GLY A 97 7.29 45.83 68.84
CA GLY A 97 8.23 46.24 69.88
C GLY A 97 7.69 47.25 70.85
N GLU A 98 8.34 47.40 72.06
CA GLU A 98 7.87 48.04 73.27
C GLU A 98 7.41 49.52 73.21
N GLU A 99 7.40 50.16 72.04
CA GLU A 99 7.09 51.61 71.92
C GLU A 99 5.63 51.96 71.63
N LYS A 100 4.72 50.99 71.39
CA LYS A 100 3.30 51.29 71.16
C LYS A 100 2.39 50.53 72.09
N GLU A 101 1.90 51.15 73.19
CA GLU A 101 0.71 50.70 73.87
C GLU A 101 -0.52 50.77 72.95
N THR A 102 -0.70 49.77 72.23
CA THR A 102 -1.87 49.62 71.29
C THR A 102 -2.92 48.76 71.96
N LEU A 103 -4.19 48.84 71.53
CA LEU A 103 -5.29 47.94 71.90
C LEU A 103 -4.90 46.49 71.80
N HIS A 104 -4.00 46.17 70.92
CA HIS A 104 -3.47 44.83 70.64
C HIS A 104 -2.65 44.25 71.79
N SER A 105 -1.90 45.08 72.53
CA SER A 105 -1.18 44.59 73.71
C SER A 105 -2.12 44.10 74.83
N MET A 106 -3.33 44.64 74.92
CA MET A 106 -4.36 44.19 75.87
C MET A 106 -4.91 42.81 75.55
N LEU A 107 -4.87 42.36 74.28
CA LEU A 107 -5.38 41.04 73.86
C LEU A 107 -4.43 39.92 74.21
N GLN A 108 -3.18 40.14 74.48
CA GLN A 108 -2.14 39.17 74.89
C GLN A 108 -2.13 37.96 73.91
N MET A 109 -2.02 38.23 72.64
CA MET A 109 -2.03 37.22 71.58
C MET A 109 -0.61 36.70 71.32
N GLU A 110 -0.43 35.42 71.17
CA GLU A 110 0.85 34.78 70.81
C GLU A 110 0.57 33.84 69.62
N LEU A 111 1.51 33.68 68.71
CA LEU A 111 1.41 32.72 67.64
C LEU A 111 1.53 31.31 68.21
N GLY A 112 0.69 30.37 67.81
CA GLY A 112 0.73 28.98 68.26
C GLY A 112 1.99 28.25 67.74
N GLU A 113 2.27 27.06 68.22
CA GLU A 113 3.47 26.28 67.82
C GLU A 113 3.54 25.99 66.34
N ASN A 114 2.40 25.78 65.70
CA ASN A 114 2.33 25.60 64.26
C ASN A 114 2.39 26.91 63.46
N GLY A 115 2.30 28.06 64.10
CA GLY A 115 2.35 29.34 63.49
C GLY A 115 1.29 29.59 62.44
N LEU A 116 1.71 30.22 61.40
CA LEU A 116 0.91 30.35 60.17
C LEU A 116 1.43 29.36 59.13
N THR A 117 0.51 28.58 58.56
CA THR A 117 0.80 27.65 57.45
C THR A 117 0.02 28.11 56.24
N ALA A 118 0.70 28.13 55.09
CA ALA A 118 0.13 28.36 53.78
C ALA A 118 0.38 27.13 52.94
N SER A 119 -0.65 26.66 52.24
CA SER A 119 -0.52 25.53 51.31
C SER A 119 -1.42 25.73 50.10
N GLY A 120 -0.98 25.24 48.97
CA GLY A 120 -1.83 25.13 47.79
C GLY A 120 -2.93 24.09 47.99
N VAL A 121 -4.13 24.36 47.51
CA VAL A 121 -5.20 23.38 47.58
C VAL A 121 -4.91 22.26 46.59
N LYS A 122 -4.98 21.02 46.99
CA LYS A 122 -4.69 19.87 46.13
C LYS A 122 -5.61 19.87 44.92
N GLY A 123 -5.07 19.66 43.71
CA GLY A 123 -5.84 19.64 42.45
C GLY A 123 -6.16 21.03 41.89
N THR A 124 -5.50 22.10 42.36
CA THR A 124 -5.70 23.48 41.88
C THR A 124 -4.43 24.13 41.35
N SER A 125 -3.42 23.35 41.03
CA SER A 125 -2.23 23.84 40.34
C SER A 125 -2.55 23.99 38.82
N LEU A 126 -1.82 24.88 38.16
CA LEU A 126 -1.93 25.06 36.68
C LEU A 126 -1.41 23.83 35.90
N ALA A 127 -0.81 22.85 36.58
CA ALA A 127 -0.46 21.57 35.98
C ALA A 127 -1.67 20.66 35.79
N GLU A 128 -2.79 20.92 36.47
CA GLU A 128 -4.04 20.21 36.25
C GLU A 128 -4.75 20.77 35.00
N THR A 129 -5.04 19.89 34.03
CA THR A 129 -5.61 20.31 32.72
C THR A 129 -6.94 21.02 32.86
N ASP A 130 -7.79 20.63 33.82
CA ASP A 130 -9.09 21.27 34.07
C ASP A 130 -8.91 22.70 34.60
N VAL A 131 -7.92 22.93 35.48
CA VAL A 131 -7.61 24.28 36.04
C VAL A 131 -7.04 25.16 34.94
N LEU A 132 -6.11 24.64 34.15
CA LEU A 132 -5.53 25.37 32.99
C LEU A 132 -6.63 25.73 31.99
N ARG A 133 -7.50 24.77 31.66
CA ARG A 133 -8.66 24.99 30.78
C ARG A 133 -9.55 26.12 31.28
N GLN A 134 -9.90 26.10 32.56
CA GLN A 134 -10.76 27.13 33.15
C GLN A 134 -10.10 28.50 33.07
N GLN A 135 -8.84 28.64 33.41
CA GLN A 135 -8.10 29.91 33.35
C GLN A 135 -8.01 30.41 31.90
N ILE A 136 -7.73 29.55 30.93
CA ILE A 136 -7.72 29.91 29.50
C ILE A 136 -9.11 30.41 29.06
N MET A 137 -10.16 29.71 29.47
CA MET A 137 -11.53 30.10 29.14
C MET A 137 -11.93 31.46 29.70
N GLU A 138 -11.57 31.75 30.96
CA GLU A 138 -11.87 33.07 31.57
C GLU A 138 -11.10 34.19 30.87
N TYR A 139 -9.84 33.96 30.51
CA TYR A 139 -9.04 34.92 29.75
C TYR A 139 -9.63 35.18 28.34
N MET A 140 -10.03 34.11 27.62
CA MET A 140 -10.56 34.22 26.26
C MET A 140 -11.97 34.79 26.18
N LYS A 141 -12.81 34.63 27.19
CA LYS A 141 -14.14 35.29 27.24
C LYS A 141 -14.05 36.80 27.06
N ILE A 142 -12.97 37.42 27.51
CA ILE A 142 -12.78 38.87 27.43
C ILE A 142 -12.09 39.29 26.14
N ARG A 143 -11.22 38.41 25.57
CA ARG A 143 -10.33 38.78 24.45
C ARG A 143 -10.54 37.96 23.17
N GLY A 144 -11.25 36.87 23.22
CA GLY A 144 -11.40 35.98 22.08
C GLY A 144 -12.37 36.51 21.02
N PRO A 145 -11.94 36.82 19.81
CA PRO A 145 -12.85 37.20 18.71
C PRO A 145 -13.51 35.96 18.10
N VAL A 146 -14.77 35.74 18.48
CA VAL A 146 -15.59 34.59 17.98
C VAL A 146 -15.76 34.59 16.46
N TYR A 147 -15.63 35.74 15.81
CA TYR A 147 -15.84 35.89 14.36
C TYR A 147 -14.75 35.22 13.49
N ILE A 148 -13.52 35.04 14.00
CA ILE A 148 -12.44 34.40 13.22
C ILE A 148 -12.75 32.93 12.98
N VAL A 149 -13.28 32.24 13.99
CA VAL A 149 -13.70 30.84 13.84
C VAL A 149 -14.82 30.71 12.83
N ASN A 150 -15.80 31.60 12.90
CA ASN A 150 -16.90 31.61 11.96
C ASN A 150 -16.44 31.88 10.52
N ASP A 151 -15.43 32.72 10.31
CA ASP A 151 -14.87 32.98 8.98
C ASP A 151 -14.21 31.72 8.38
N ILE A 152 -13.40 31.01 9.14
CA ILE A 152 -12.78 29.72 8.69
C ILE A 152 -13.85 28.69 8.38
N LEU A 153 -14.85 28.54 9.25
CA LEU A 153 -15.94 27.61 9.04
C LEU A 153 -16.80 27.98 7.83
N GLU A 154 -17.06 29.27 7.62
CA GLU A 154 -17.81 29.74 6.45
C GLU A 154 -17.01 29.57 5.15
N LYS A 155 -15.68 29.80 5.18
CA LYS A 155 -14.81 29.47 4.06
C LYS A 155 -14.92 28.00 3.69
N MET A 156 -14.86 27.09 4.69
CA MET A 156 -14.98 25.65 4.47
C MET A 156 -16.36 25.22 3.96
N LYS A 157 -17.46 25.80 4.46
CA LYS A 157 -18.82 25.49 3.99
C LYS A 157 -19.07 25.86 2.52
N LYS A 158 -18.36 26.87 2.00
CA LYS A 158 -18.48 27.31 0.60
C LYS A 158 -17.71 26.43 -0.39
N LEU A 159 -16.91 25.48 0.09
CA LEU A 159 -16.12 24.60 -0.76
C LEU A 159 -16.96 23.42 -1.27
N PRO A 160 -16.76 22.97 -2.51
CA PRO A 160 -17.45 21.82 -3.08
C PRO A 160 -16.84 20.49 -2.57
N LEU A 161 -16.59 20.42 -1.26
CA LEU A 161 -15.95 19.27 -0.61
C LEU A 161 -16.94 18.28 0.02
N LYS A 162 -18.23 18.51 -0.21
CA LYS A 162 -19.30 17.58 0.18
C LYS A 162 -19.04 16.24 -0.49
N ASN A 163 -19.26 15.15 0.24
CA ASN A 163 -19.00 13.77 -0.22
C ASN A 163 -17.51 13.54 -0.62
N MET A 164 -16.58 14.20 0.06
CA MET A 164 -15.16 14.11 -0.25
C MET A 164 -14.62 12.68 -0.09
N LYS A 165 -15.12 11.94 0.89
CA LYS A 165 -14.74 10.54 1.12
C LYS A 165 -15.12 9.67 -0.06
N GLU A 166 -16.35 9.80 -0.54
CA GLU A 166 -16.91 9.04 -1.63
C GLU A 166 -16.23 9.39 -2.96
N LYS A 167 -16.00 10.68 -3.22
CA LYS A 167 -15.23 11.15 -4.39
C LYS A 167 -13.81 10.59 -4.40
N ARG A 168 -13.15 10.61 -3.26
CA ARG A 168 -11.80 10.06 -3.12
C ARG A 168 -11.78 8.54 -3.31
N GLU A 169 -12.74 7.81 -2.74
CA GLU A 169 -12.84 6.36 -2.92
C GLU A 169 -13.09 6.02 -4.40
N HIS A 170 -13.89 6.81 -5.08
CA HIS A 170 -14.11 6.67 -6.51
C HIS A 170 -12.82 6.88 -7.32
N ILE A 171 -12.06 7.96 -7.07
CA ILE A 171 -10.76 8.22 -7.69
C ILE A 171 -9.78 7.07 -7.42
N LYS A 172 -9.75 6.56 -6.19
CA LYS A 172 -8.94 5.40 -5.79
C LYS A 172 -9.32 4.14 -6.57
N ASN A 173 -10.62 3.89 -6.77
CA ASN A 173 -11.08 2.75 -7.55
C ASN A 173 -10.76 2.93 -9.04
N LYS A 174 -10.93 4.12 -9.62
CA LYS A 174 -10.47 4.45 -10.98
C LYS A 174 -8.99 4.15 -11.17
N THR A 175 -8.17 4.62 -10.26
CA THR A 175 -6.72 4.42 -10.33
C THR A 175 -6.31 2.97 -10.11
N LYS A 176 -7.01 2.21 -9.25
CA LYS A 176 -6.81 0.76 -9.12
C LYS A 176 -7.19 0.01 -10.39
N TYR A 177 -8.29 0.40 -11.03
CA TYR A 177 -8.70 -0.18 -12.30
C TYR A 177 -7.65 0.07 -13.39
N GLY A 178 -7.15 1.30 -13.54
CA GLY A 178 -6.06 1.61 -14.45
C GLY A 178 -4.81 0.75 -14.20
N LYS A 179 -4.41 0.56 -12.93
CA LYS A 179 -3.29 -0.31 -12.57
C LYS A 179 -3.53 -1.78 -12.91
N ALA A 180 -4.75 -2.26 -12.71
CA ALA A 180 -5.11 -3.62 -13.07
C ALA A 180 -5.02 -3.83 -14.58
N LEU A 181 -5.49 -2.86 -15.37
CA LEU A 181 -5.38 -2.89 -16.84
C LEU A 181 -3.93 -2.94 -17.33
N LYS A 182 -3.00 -2.22 -16.68
CA LYS A 182 -1.57 -2.30 -17.04
C LYS A 182 -1.03 -3.74 -16.97
N LYS A 183 -1.50 -4.52 -16.00
CA LYS A 183 -1.01 -5.89 -15.80
C LYS A 183 -1.46 -6.89 -16.85
N ILE A 184 -2.49 -6.58 -17.63
CA ILE A 184 -2.96 -7.47 -18.70
C ILE A 184 -2.16 -7.27 -19.99
N GLY A 185 -1.45 -6.17 -20.15
CA GLY A 185 -0.74 -5.83 -21.37
C GLY A 185 0.28 -6.88 -21.80
N GLU A 186 1.17 -7.31 -20.89
CA GLU A 186 2.15 -8.37 -21.18
C GLU A 186 1.51 -9.73 -21.44
N PRO A 187 0.53 -10.21 -20.64
CA PRO A 187 -0.23 -11.41 -20.96
C PRO A 187 -0.91 -11.37 -22.32
N LEU A 188 -1.51 -10.23 -22.71
CA LEU A 188 -2.17 -10.09 -24.00
C LEU A 188 -1.16 -10.13 -25.16
N LYS A 189 -0.02 -9.42 -25.07
CA LYS A 189 1.04 -9.48 -26.09
C LYS A 189 1.55 -10.91 -26.28
N LYS A 190 1.84 -11.59 -25.16
CA LYS A 190 2.28 -12.98 -25.17
C LYS A 190 1.23 -13.91 -25.76
N ALA A 191 -0.05 -13.70 -25.40
CA ALA A 191 -1.14 -14.50 -25.99
C ALA A 191 -1.25 -14.28 -27.51
N LYS A 192 -1.11 -13.03 -27.99
CA LYS A 192 -1.04 -12.73 -29.42
C LYS A 192 0.09 -13.51 -30.09
N GLU A 193 1.32 -13.35 -29.61
CA GLU A 193 2.51 -14.00 -30.19
C GLU A 193 2.37 -15.52 -30.26
N GLU A 194 1.89 -16.15 -29.19
CA GLU A 194 1.76 -17.62 -29.14
C GLU A 194 0.58 -18.13 -30.01
N VAL A 195 -0.52 -17.35 -30.09
CA VAL A 195 -1.64 -17.68 -30.99
C VAL A 195 -1.25 -17.51 -32.46
N GLU A 196 -0.52 -16.44 -32.80
CA GLU A 196 0.02 -16.23 -34.17
C GLU A 196 0.98 -17.35 -34.58
N LYS A 197 1.90 -17.76 -33.70
CA LYS A 197 2.75 -18.94 -33.94
C LYS A 197 1.95 -20.22 -34.16
N HIS A 198 0.84 -20.37 -33.42
CA HIS A 198 -0.04 -21.51 -33.63
C HIS A 198 -0.75 -21.48 -34.97
N ILE A 199 -1.27 -20.31 -35.36
CA ILE A 199 -1.91 -20.10 -36.66
C ILE A 199 -0.92 -20.42 -37.80
N ASP A 200 0.32 -19.90 -37.70
CA ASP A 200 1.37 -20.20 -38.65
C ASP A 200 1.72 -21.68 -38.70
N ALA A 201 1.84 -22.34 -37.57
CA ALA A 201 2.13 -23.76 -37.50
C ALA A 201 1.04 -24.61 -38.16
N VAL A 202 -0.23 -24.27 -37.94
CA VAL A 202 -1.38 -24.96 -38.56
C VAL A 202 -1.49 -24.63 -40.05
N SER A 203 -1.26 -23.38 -40.47
CA SER A 203 -1.33 -22.96 -41.88
C SER A 203 -0.26 -23.60 -42.75
N ASN A 204 0.88 -23.95 -42.22
CA ASN A 204 2.01 -24.57 -42.93
C ASN A 204 1.89 -26.11 -43.04
N VAL A 205 0.82 -26.73 -42.51
CA VAL A 205 0.56 -28.15 -42.71
C VAL A 205 -0.09 -28.35 -44.08
N ASP A 206 0.72 -28.54 -45.12
CA ASP A 206 0.25 -28.95 -46.43
C ASP A 206 -0.57 -30.27 -46.34
N GLY A 207 -1.65 -30.35 -47.10
CA GLY A 207 -2.62 -31.40 -47.03
C GLY A 207 -2.06 -32.82 -46.88
N PHE A 208 -1.95 -33.28 -45.65
CA PHE A 208 -1.29 -34.53 -45.24
C PHE A 208 -1.85 -35.75 -46.04
N SER A 209 -3.12 -35.77 -46.37
CA SER A 209 -3.76 -36.87 -47.08
C SER A 209 -3.24 -37.07 -48.51
N SER A 210 -2.91 -36.02 -49.27
CA SER A 210 -2.45 -36.15 -50.68
C SER A 210 -0.97 -36.59 -50.74
N VAL A 211 -0.15 -36.13 -49.83
CA VAL A 211 1.28 -36.49 -49.80
C VAL A 211 1.45 -37.92 -49.27
N GLN A 212 0.64 -38.34 -48.34
CA GLN A 212 0.68 -39.68 -47.74
C GLN A 212 0.44 -40.78 -48.74
N SER A 213 -0.55 -40.69 -49.60
CA SER A 213 -0.84 -41.71 -50.65
C SER A 213 0.32 -41.90 -51.58
N SER A 214 0.96 -40.83 -52.03
CA SER A 214 2.13 -40.86 -52.98
C SER A 214 3.35 -41.47 -52.31
N ILE A 215 3.63 -41.12 -51.06
CA ILE A 215 4.81 -41.64 -50.35
C ILE A 215 4.67 -43.15 -50.02
N LEU A 216 3.47 -43.59 -49.65
CA LEU A 216 3.21 -45.00 -49.46
C LEU A 216 3.35 -45.80 -50.74
N GLU A 217 2.89 -45.30 -51.84
CA GLU A 217 3.06 -45.97 -53.17
C GLU A 217 4.54 -46.01 -53.59
N GLU A 218 5.31 -44.93 -53.36
CA GLU A 218 6.76 -44.94 -53.65
C GLU A 218 7.51 -45.90 -52.73
N TYR A 219 7.11 -45.98 -51.47
CA TYR A 219 7.71 -46.95 -50.55
C TYR A 219 7.37 -48.38 -50.90
N LYS A 220 6.12 -48.67 -51.35
CA LYS A 220 5.75 -50.00 -51.90
C LYS A 220 6.66 -50.43 -53.07
N LYS A 221 6.96 -49.53 -53.98
CA LYS A 221 7.93 -49.78 -55.08
C LYS A 221 9.28 -50.20 -54.48
N GLY A 222 9.81 -49.42 -53.52
CA GLY A 222 11.05 -49.80 -52.83
C GLY A 222 11.04 -51.15 -52.13
N ALA A 223 9.90 -51.48 -51.51
CA ALA A 223 9.73 -52.77 -50.85
C ALA A 223 9.75 -53.97 -51.83
N ILE A 224 9.24 -53.78 -53.06
CA ILE A 224 9.38 -54.80 -54.11
C ILE A 224 10.86 -55.08 -54.45
N PHE A 225 11.64 -54.05 -54.60
CA PHE A 225 13.07 -54.17 -54.88
C PHE A 225 13.83 -54.88 -53.71
N TRP A 226 13.47 -54.55 -52.42
CA TRP A 226 14.05 -55.23 -51.28
C TRP A 226 13.79 -56.71 -51.30
N LEU A 227 12.52 -57.10 -51.57
CA LEU A 227 12.13 -58.51 -51.66
C LEU A 227 12.87 -59.19 -52.84
N ALA A 228 12.94 -58.56 -53.99
CA ALA A 228 13.66 -59.06 -55.15
C ALA A 228 15.13 -59.26 -54.84
N ALA A 229 15.78 -58.29 -54.19
CA ALA A 229 17.17 -58.41 -53.78
C ALA A 229 17.41 -59.59 -52.81
N ARG A 230 16.55 -59.71 -51.77
CA ARG A 230 16.67 -60.83 -50.81
C ARG A 230 16.43 -62.19 -51.44
N SER A 231 15.47 -62.28 -52.35
CA SER A 231 15.15 -63.46 -53.11
C SER A 231 16.36 -63.88 -54.01
N LEU A 232 16.95 -62.99 -54.75
CA LEU A 232 18.14 -63.21 -55.57
C LEU A 232 19.36 -63.63 -54.71
N GLU A 233 19.55 -62.96 -53.54
CA GLU A 233 20.63 -63.38 -52.60
C GLU A 233 20.46 -64.82 -52.14
N ASN A 234 19.23 -65.18 -51.73
CA ASN A 234 18.97 -66.57 -51.28
C ASN A 234 19.22 -67.60 -52.41
N TYR A 235 18.85 -67.28 -53.65
CA TYR A 235 19.19 -68.19 -54.78
C TYR A 235 20.71 -68.21 -55.04
N MET A 236 21.39 -67.07 -54.90
CA MET A 236 22.81 -66.98 -55.25
C MET A 236 23.72 -67.63 -54.18
N TYR A 237 23.41 -67.41 -52.93
CA TYR A 237 24.31 -67.84 -51.80
C TYR A 237 23.66 -68.90 -50.90
N GLY A 238 22.37 -69.23 -51.04
CA GLY A 238 21.65 -70.19 -50.25
C GLY A 238 21.77 -71.61 -50.87
N THR A 239 21.20 -72.53 -50.19
CA THR A 239 21.06 -73.94 -50.63
C THR A 239 19.86 -74.22 -51.52
N THR A 240 19.07 -73.25 -51.81
CA THR A 240 17.82 -73.34 -52.58
C THR A 240 18.08 -73.37 -54.05
N ALA A 241 17.63 -74.41 -54.73
CA ALA A 241 17.74 -74.54 -56.19
C ALA A 241 16.77 -73.54 -56.88
N VAL A 242 17.22 -72.91 -57.96
CA VAL A 242 16.37 -72.00 -58.71
C VAL A 242 15.12 -72.72 -59.19
N PRO A 243 13.92 -72.17 -58.97
CA PRO A 243 12.67 -72.85 -59.40
C PRO A 243 12.64 -72.99 -60.94
N GLY A 244 12.39 -74.22 -61.40
CA GLY A 244 12.14 -74.48 -62.85
C GLY A 244 13.34 -74.95 -63.66
N MET A 245 14.53 -75.09 -63.08
CA MET A 245 15.67 -75.70 -63.73
C MET A 245 15.85 -77.11 -63.35
N HIS A 246 15.73 -77.97 -64.30
CA HIS A 246 16.09 -79.44 -64.15
C HIS A 246 17.56 -79.58 -64.49
N SER A 247 18.21 -80.51 -63.82
CA SER A 247 19.58 -80.96 -64.06
C SER A 247 19.68 -81.74 -65.37
N GLY A 248 19.41 -81.17 -66.48
CA GLY A 248 19.59 -81.69 -67.79
C GLY A 248 20.47 -80.81 -68.63
N GLU A 249 21.09 -81.41 -69.68
CA GLU A 249 21.87 -80.68 -70.64
C GLU A 249 21.13 -79.42 -71.17
N ILE A 250 21.67 -78.24 -70.95
CA ILE A 250 21.10 -77.09 -71.54
C ILE A 250 21.39 -77.06 -73.04
N ASP A 251 20.39 -76.98 -73.91
CA ASP A 251 20.60 -76.84 -75.37
C ASP A 251 21.36 -75.50 -75.57
N ALA A 252 22.37 -75.56 -76.47
CA ALA A 252 23.15 -74.38 -76.79
C ALA A 252 22.38 -73.13 -77.21
N THR A 253 21.24 -73.27 -77.83
CA THR A 253 20.37 -72.20 -78.23
C THR A 253 19.64 -71.59 -77.01
N ALA A 254 19.18 -72.39 -76.09
CA ALA A 254 18.59 -71.96 -74.81
C ALA A 254 19.61 -71.27 -73.91
N PHE A 255 20.87 -71.83 -73.88
CA PHE A 255 21.97 -71.28 -73.14
C PHE A 255 22.33 -69.86 -73.68
N ARG A 256 22.45 -69.70 -74.98
CA ARG A 256 22.74 -68.40 -75.61
C ARG A 256 21.64 -67.38 -75.35
N LYS A 257 20.43 -67.78 -75.31
CA LYS A 257 19.26 -66.91 -74.99
C LYS A 257 19.32 -66.47 -73.55
N LEU A 258 19.63 -67.32 -72.61
CA LEU A 258 19.78 -66.96 -71.19
C LEU A 258 20.99 -66.06 -71.00
N LEU A 259 22.09 -66.32 -71.69
CA LEU A 259 23.32 -65.47 -71.63
C LEU A 259 23.03 -64.06 -72.22
N ALA A 260 22.29 -63.95 -73.29
CA ALA A 260 21.89 -62.67 -73.88
C ALA A 260 20.94 -61.89 -72.98
N GLY A 261 20.20 -62.53 -72.06
CA GLY A 261 19.36 -61.93 -71.06
C GLY A 261 20.08 -61.47 -69.79
N ALA A 262 21.32 -61.97 -69.62
CA ALA A 262 22.10 -61.64 -68.42
C ALA A 262 22.65 -60.20 -68.46
N LYS A 263 21.90 -59.28 -67.91
CA LYS A 263 22.19 -57.82 -67.83
C LYS A 263 22.07 -57.31 -66.42
N VAL A 264 22.89 -56.31 -66.11
CA VAL A 264 22.75 -55.58 -64.83
C VAL A 264 21.42 -54.85 -64.82
N TRP A 265 20.74 -54.83 -63.70
CA TRP A 265 19.49 -54.08 -63.51
C TRP A 265 19.80 -52.57 -63.54
N GLU A 266 19.12 -51.84 -64.44
CA GLU A 266 19.32 -50.40 -64.59
C GLU A 266 18.08 -49.55 -64.30
N SER A 267 16.89 -50.16 -64.40
CA SER A 267 15.62 -49.45 -64.21
C SER A 267 15.29 -49.12 -62.76
N GLU A 268 14.60 -47.96 -62.50
CA GLU A 268 13.99 -47.63 -61.23
C GLU A 268 12.60 -48.20 -61.08
N GLU A 269 12.04 -48.79 -62.10
CA GLU A 269 10.75 -49.51 -62.09
C GLU A 269 10.98 -51.00 -62.09
N PHE A 270 10.19 -51.71 -61.26
CA PHE A 270 10.31 -53.17 -61.20
C PHE A 270 9.71 -53.81 -62.46
N ASP A 271 10.55 -54.52 -63.20
CA ASP A 271 10.16 -55.34 -64.38
C ASP A 271 10.33 -56.81 -64.04
N TYR A 272 9.23 -57.52 -64.05
CA TYR A 272 9.23 -58.95 -63.80
C TYR A 272 10.06 -59.77 -64.78
N TYR A 273 10.08 -59.40 -66.09
CA TYR A 273 10.84 -60.13 -67.08
C TYR A 273 12.34 -60.05 -66.87
N THR A 274 12.83 -58.86 -66.57
CA THR A 274 14.26 -58.61 -66.25
C THR A 274 14.62 -59.34 -64.96
N TYR A 275 13.75 -59.41 -63.97
CA TYR A 275 13.95 -60.15 -62.74
C TYR A 275 14.01 -61.66 -63.02
N ALA A 276 13.12 -62.20 -63.90
CA ALA A 276 13.17 -63.61 -64.35
C ALA A 276 14.47 -63.93 -65.08
N ASP A 277 15.00 -63.04 -65.88
CA ASP A 277 16.30 -63.20 -66.53
C ASP A 277 17.46 -63.24 -65.52
N LEU A 278 17.39 -62.44 -64.47
CA LEU A 278 18.40 -62.49 -63.37
C LEU A 278 18.29 -63.80 -62.59
N VAL A 279 17.07 -64.28 -62.31
CA VAL A 279 16.91 -65.61 -61.70
C VAL A 279 17.51 -66.71 -62.61
N ALA A 280 17.31 -66.66 -63.89
CA ALA A 280 17.92 -67.56 -64.85
C ALA A 280 19.45 -67.45 -64.91
N SER A 281 19.98 -66.25 -64.79
CA SER A 281 21.42 -65.96 -64.71
C SER A 281 22.04 -66.61 -63.46
N ILE A 282 21.32 -66.65 -62.31
CA ILE A 282 21.79 -67.36 -61.10
C ILE A 282 21.89 -68.87 -61.36
N ALA A 283 20.96 -69.44 -62.11
CA ALA A 283 21.07 -70.86 -62.47
C ALA A 283 22.28 -71.16 -63.28
N LEU A 284 22.58 -70.26 -64.22
CA LEU A 284 23.89 -70.36 -64.97
C LEU A 284 25.08 -70.23 -64.07
N TYR A 285 25.06 -69.29 -63.11
CA TYR A 285 26.08 -69.11 -62.10
C TYR A 285 26.32 -70.35 -61.20
N GLN A 286 25.22 -70.97 -60.71
CA GLN A 286 25.30 -72.19 -59.93
C GLN A 286 25.86 -73.39 -60.72
N SER A 287 25.59 -73.41 -62.02
CA SER A 287 26.05 -74.46 -62.94
C SER A 287 27.41 -74.13 -63.59
N ARG A 288 28.07 -73.00 -63.32
CA ARG A 288 29.22 -72.47 -64.03
C ARG A 288 30.39 -73.47 -64.10
N GLU A 289 30.70 -74.24 -63.04
CA GLU A 289 31.81 -75.14 -63.00
C GLU A 289 31.62 -76.32 -63.96
N SER A 290 30.39 -76.82 -64.11
CA SER A 290 30.11 -77.93 -65.00
C SER A 290 29.95 -77.42 -66.45
N LEU A 291 29.61 -76.20 -66.74
CA LEU A 291 29.34 -75.67 -68.06
C LEU A 291 30.60 -75.00 -68.69
N ALA A 292 31.53 -74.52 -67.86
CA ALA A 292 32.77 -73.79 -68.31
C ALA A 292 33.58 -74.55 -69.38
N PRO A 293 33.81 -75.89 -69.32
CA PRO A 293 34.52 -76.60 -70.37
C PRO A 293 33.83 -76.54 -71.75
N GLY A 294 32.58 -76.28 -71.83
CA GLY A 294 31.80 -76.20 -73.05
C GLY A 294 31.65 -74.79 -73.65
N VAL A 295 31.95 -73.73 -72.86
CA VAL A 295 31.84 -72.31 -73.27
C VAL A 295 33.15 -71.71 -73.76
N THR A 296 33.50 -72.08 -74.99
CA THR A 296 34.74 -71.67 -75.64
C THR A 296 34.49 -71.20 -77.09
N GLU A 297 35.46 -70.41 -77.60
CA GLU A 297 35.41 -69.96 -79.04
C GLU A 297 35.38 -71.15 -79.98
N GLU A 298 36.03 -72.22 -79.62
CA GLU A 298 36.07 -73.44 -80.41
C GLU A 298 34.61 -74.07 -80.57
N ASN A 299 33.82 -73.92 -79.54
CA ASN A 299 32.43 -74.35 -79.52
C ASN A 299 31.46 -73.28 -80.14
N GLY A 300 31.97 -72.23 -80.75
CA GLY A 300 31.26 -71.25 -81.50
C GLY A 300 30.61 -70.12 -80.62
N PHE A 301 31.13 -69.86 -79.44
CA PHE A 301 30.77 -68.70 -78.61
C PHE A 301 31.63 -67.50 -78.95
N THR A 302 30.98 -66.32 -78.95
CA THR A 302 31.70 -65.06 -79.12
C THR A 302 32.45 -64.67 -77.84
N GLN A 303 33.53 -63.84 -78.00
CA GLN A 303 34.28 -63.27 -76.84
C GLN A 303 33.37 -62.51 -75.86
N GLU A 304 32.29 -61.81 -76.32
CA GLU A 304 31.30 -61.13 -75.50
C GLU A 304 30.43 -62.13 -74.66
N GLU A 305 30.03 -63.27 -75.37
CA GLU A 305 29.25 -64.30 -74.64
C GLU A 305 30.17 -65.02 -73.59
N ILE A 306 31.41 -65.28 -73.87
CA ILE A 306 32.38 -65.86 -72.90
C ILE A 306 32.64 -64.86 -71.76
N SER A 307 32.82 -63.60 -72.07
CA SER A 307 33.02 -62.54 -71.08
C SER A 307 31.79 -62.36 -70.14
N THR A 308 30.58 -62.40 -70.72
CA THR A 308 29.32 -62.32 -69.99
C THR A 308 29.15 -63.52 -69.06
N PHE A 309 29.41 -64.71 -69.57
CA PHE A 309 29.40 -65.98 -68.76
C PHE A 309 30.32 -65.91 -67.57
N ASN A 310 31.59 -65.48 -67.79
CA ASN A 310 32.54 -65.33 -66.72
C ASN A 310 32.16 -64.28 -65.68
N ASN A 311 31.45 -63.29 -66.11
CA ASN A 311 31.02 -62.16 -65.25
C ASN A 311 29.62 -62.30 -64.65
N ILE A 312 28.91 -63.38 -64.90
CA ILE A 312 27.50 -63.59 -64.51
C ILE A 312 27.29 -63.33 -63.02
N GLY A 313 28.19 -63.86 -62.18
CA GLY A 313 28.12 -63.59 -60.74
C GLY A 313 28.21 -62.10 -60.38
N SER A 314 29.05 -61.33 -61.11
CA SER A 314 29.20 -59.92 -60.90
C SER A 314 27.94 -59.15 -61.37
N ILE A 315 27.35 -59.56 -62.47
CA ILE A 315 26.10 -59.00 -63.01
C ILE A 315 24.95 -59.10 -62.02
N VAL A 316 24.76 -60.32 -61.46
CA VAL A 316 23.73 -60.53 -60.47
C VAL A 316 24.06 -59.74 -59.16
N SER A 317 25.27 -59.76 -58.68
CA SER A 317 25.67 -58.99 -57.52
C SER A 317 25.47 -57.51 -57.65
N GLN A 318 25.81 -56.94 -58.87
CA GLN A 318 25.54 -55.54 -59.14
C GLN A 318 24.03 -55.23 -59.21
N SER A 319 23.24 -56.11 -59.76
CA SER A 319 21.77 -55.98 -59.81
C SER A 319 21.14 -56.00 -58.42
N ILE A 320 21.64 -56.88 -57.55
CA ILE A 320 21.22 -56.93 -56.12
C ILE A 320 21.57 -55.61 -55.40
N ASN A 321 22.78 -55.16 -55.59
CA ASN A 321 23.22 -53.90 -55.03
C ASN A 321 22.36 -52.70 -55.49
N LYS A 322 22.01 -52.67 -56.77
CA LYS A 322 21.15 -51.64 -57.37
C LYS A 322 19.73 -51.69 -56.78
N MET A 323 19.17 -52.89 -56.66
CA MET A 323 17.87 -53.09 -56.02
C MET A 323 17.88 -52.62 -54.53
N ASP A 324 18.89 -52.98 -53.76
CA ASP A 324 19.09 -52.50 -52.39
C ASP A 324 19.24 -50.99 -52.32
N GLN A 325 19.98 -50.40 -53.27
CA GLN A 325 20.11 -48.93 -53.37
C GLN A 325 18.72 -48.28 -53.56
N ILE A 326 17.94 -48.75 -54.57
CA ILE A 326 16.58 -48.21 -54.85
C ILE A 326 15.70 -48.33 -53.59
N HIS A 327 15.73 -49.51 -52.96
CA HIS A 327 14.97 -49.69 -51.72
C HIS A 327 15.39 -48.67 -50.62
N ASN A 328 16.69 -48.55 -50.40
CA ASN A 328 17.20 -47.67 -49.36
C ASN A 328 16.89 -46.21 -49.61
N ASP A 329 17.00 -45.79 -50.90
CA ASP A 329 16.65 -44.42 -51.31
C ASP A 329 15.12 -44.13 -51.06
N LYS A 330 14.25 -45.05 -51.48
CA LYS A 330 12.80 -44.95 -51.25
C LYS A 330 12.46 -45.02 -49.76
N ALA A 331 13.12 -45.86 -49.00
CA ALA A 331 12.92 -45.97 -47.53
C ALA A 331 13.40 -44.69 -46.81
N ALA A 332 14.52 -44.14 -47.22
CA ALA A 332 15.05 -42.89 -46.69
C ALA A 332 14.11 -41.71 -47.00
N ALA A 333 13.60 -41.60 -48.22
CA ALA A 333 12.59 -40.60 -48.58
C ALA A 333 11.30 -40.76 -47.74
N PHE A 334 10.79 -41.95 -47.59
CA PHE A 334 9.63 -42.28 -46.74
C PHE A 334 9.88 -41.84 -45.27
N GLN A 335 11.04 -42.24 -44.71
CA GLN A 335 11.41 -41.86 -43.34
C GLN A 335 11.51 -40.35 -43.18
N SER A 336 12.22 -39.64 -44.07
CA SER A 336 12.39 -38.19 -44.02
C SER A 336 11.10 -37.43 -44.09
N THR A 337 10.15 -37.88 -44.89
CA THR A 337 8.85 -37.24 -45.00
C THR A 337 8.02 -37.43 -43.75
N ILE A 338 8.02 -38.66 -43.18
CA ILE A 338 7.35 -38.90 -41.89
C ILE A 338 7.97 -38.11 -40.77
N ASP A 339 9.28 -37.96 -40.73
CA ASP A 339 9.98 -37.11 -39.74
C ASP A 339 9.55 -35.66 -39.88
N SER A 340 9.49 -35.12 -41.08
CA SER A 340 9.00 -33.75 -41.33
C SER A 340 7.56 -33.53 -40.82
N TYR A 341 6.65 -34.46 -41.08
CA TYR A 341 5.27 -34.37 -40.56
C TYR A 341 5.19 -34.48 -39.02
N MET A 342 6.00 -35.35 -38.45
CA MET A 342 6.06 -35.47 -36.99
C MET A 342 6.60 -34.19 -36.34
N ASP A 343 7.59 -33.53 -36.96
CA ASP A 343 8.12 -32.25 -36.48
C ASP A 343 7.08 -31.13 -36.59
N GLN A 344 6.33 -31.08 -37.69
CA GLN A 344 5.20 -30.14 -37.86
C GLN A 344 4.11 -30.42 -36.81
N ALA A 345 3.70 -31.67 -36.60
CA ALA A 345 2.73 -32.05 -35.58
C ALA A 345 3.20 -31.65 -34.19
N LYS A 346 4.48 -31.81 -33.90
CA LYS A 346 5.08 -31.38 -32.63
C LYS A 346 5.07 -29.84 -32.49
N ALA A 347 5.39 -29.10 -33.53
CA ALA A 347 5.32 -27.63 -33.52
C ALA A 347 3.89 -27.13 -33.21
N ILE A 348 2.85 -27.79 -33.77
CA ILE A 348 1.44 -27.49 -33.44
C ILE A 348 1.11 -27.81 -32.00
N GLN A 349 1.57 -28.95 -31.45
CA GLN A 349 1.34 -29.30 -30.06
C GLN A 349 2.00 -28.31 -29.10
N ASP A 350 3.27 -27.93 -29.39
CA ASP A 350 4.04 -27.01 -28.55
C ASP A 350 3.38 -25.61 -28.59
N SER A 351 3.02 -25.09 -29.77
CA SER A 351 2.34 -23.80 -29.91
C SER A 351 0.93 -23.81 -29.31
N SER A 352 0.18 -24.91 -29.44
CA SER A 352 -1.11 -25.07 -28.77
C SER A 352 -0.95 -24.98 -27.25
N THR A 353 0.02 -25.70 -26.69
CA THR A 353 0.26 -25.73 -25.23
C THR A 353 0.64 -24.35 -24.70
N GLU A 354 1.59 -23.66 -25.34
CA GLU A 354 2.01 -22.32 -24.90
C GLU A 354 0.91 -21.29 -25.15
N GLY A 355 0.16 -21.37 -26.25
CA GLY A 355 -0.99 -20.51 -26.53
C GLY A 355 -2.10 -20.66 -25.48
N VAL A 356 -2.49 -21.89 -25.12
CA VAL A 356 -3.46 -22.17 -24.05
C VAL A 356 -2.97 -21.63 -22.72
N LYS A 357 -1.71 -21.79 -22.39
CA LYS A 357 -1.11 -21.26 -21.16
C LYS A 357 -1.17 -19.73 -21.14
N ALA A 358 -0.80 -19.06 -22.23
CA ALA A 358 -0.85 -17.61 -22.33
C ALA A 358 -2.27 -17.06 -22.21
N LEU A 359 -3.26 -17.70 -22.86
CA LEU A 359 -4.66 -17.33 -22.76
C LEU A 359 -5.23 -17.54 -21.35
N ASN A 360 -4.85 -18.59 -20.66
CA ASN A 360 -5.23 -18.81 -19.25
C ASN A 360 -4.60 -17.76 -18.33
N GLU A 361 -3.41 -17.27 -18.62
CA GLU A 361 -2.80 -16.16 -17.90
C GLU A 361 -3.62 -14.86 -18.09
N VAL A 362 -4.08 -14.57 -19.31
CA VAL A 362 -5.00 -13.46 -19.59
C VAL A 362 -6.27 -13.58 -18.77
N LEU A 363 -6.95 -14.74 -18.78
CA LEU A 363 -8.14 -14.98 -17.97
C LEU A 363 -7.89 -14.83 -16.47
N SER A 364 -6.78 -15.34 -15.98
CA SER A 364 -6.42 -15.21 -14.55
C SER A 364 -6.22 -13.77 -14.11
N VAL A 365 -5.60 -12.93 -14.93
CA VAL A 365 -5.43 -11.49 -14.65
C VAL A 365 -6.78 -10.78 -14.73
N TRP A 366 -7.58 -11.08 -15.74
CA TRP A 366 -8.91 -10.50 -15.91
C TRP A 366 -9.81 -10.79 -14.71
N GLU A 367 -10.01 -12.05 -14.37
CA GLU A 367 -10.93 -12.45 -13.30
C GLU A 367 -10.49 -12.00 -11.91
N LYS A 368 -9.18 -12.11 -11.59
CA LYS A 368 -8.68 -11.86 -10.24
C LYS A 368 -8.36 -10.40 -9.96
N GLN A 369 -8.06 -9.61 -10.99
CA GLN A 369 -7.56 -8.25 -10.79
C GLN A 369 -8.42 -7.18 -11.47
N ILE A 370 -8.81 -7.39 -12.74
CA ILE A 370 -9.49 -6.35 -13.52
C ILE A 370 -10.98 -6.32 -13.22
N LYS A 371 -11.65 -7.46 -13.29
CA LYS A 371 -13.10 -7.56 -13.04
C LYS A 371 -13.49 -7.04 -11.65
N PRO A 372 -12.83 -7.42 -10.53
CA PRO A 372 -13.15 -6.86 -9.22
C PRO A 372 -12.86 -5.36 -9.11
N ALA A 373 -11.81 -4.86 -9.79
CA ALA A 373 -11.50 -3.44 -9.81
C ALA A 373 -12.53 -2.64 -10.63
N ARG A 374 -13.02 -3.19 -11.73
CA ARG A 374 -14.11 -2.62 -12.54
C ARG A 374 -15.41 -2.55 -11.73
N GLU A 375 -15.81 -3.67 -11.08
CA GLU A 375 -17.01 -3.73 -10.23
C GLU A 375 -16.94 -2.71 -9.08
N ALA A 376 -15.79 -2.58 -8.39
CA ALA A 376 -15.60 -1.56 -7.36
C ALA A 376 -15.70 -0.13 -7.90
N CYS A 377 -15.24 0.11 -9.13
CA CYS A 377 -15.34 1.39 -9.80
C CYS A 377 -16.81 1.72 -10.12
N GLU A 378 -17.57 0.76 -10.65
CA GLU A 378 -19.02 0.89 -10.93
C GLU A 378 -19.83 1.10 -9.65
N GLU A 379 -19.52 0.38 -8.57
CA GLU A 379 -20.20 0.55 -7.28
C GLU A 379 -19.97 1.95 -6.70
N SER A 380 -18.74 2.43 -6.69
CA SER A 380 -18.41 3.77 -6.20
C SER A 380 -19.02 4.88 -7.09
N LYS A 381 -19.14 4.65 -8.41
CA LYS A 381 -19.86 5.52 -9.35
C LYS A 381 -21.35 5.61 -8.99
N ASN A 382 -22.01 4.47 -8.81
CA ASN A 382 -23.43 4.41 -8.47
C ASN A 382 -23.73 5.10 -7.14
N GLU A 383 -22.82 5.01 -6.16
CA GLU A 383 -22.95 5.73 -4.90
C GLU A 383 -22.87 7.25 -5.11
N LEU A 384 -21.94 7.76 -5.92
CA LEU A 384 -21.85 9.17 -6.25
C LEU A 384 -23.09 9.68 -6.98
N ILE A 385 -23.63 8.92 -7.94
CA ILE A 385 -24.88 9.24 -8.64
C ILE A 385 -26.03 9.33 -7.63
N ARG A 386 -26.13 8.40 -6.68
CA ARG A 386 -27.13 8.44 -5.61
C ARG A 386 -27.03 9.68 -4.73
N LEU A 387 -25.81 10.19 -4.54
CA LEU A 387 -25.53 11.42 -3.81
C LEU A 387 -25.74 12.70 -4.63
N GLY A 388 -26.10 12.57 -5.92
CA GLY A 388 -26.39 13.68 -6.84
C GLY A 388 -25.13 14.30 -7.49
N GLU A 389 -24.01 13.58 -7.51
CA GLU A 389 -22.79 14.02 -8.17
C GLU A 389 -22.79 13.63 -9.67
N ASP A 390 -22.16 14.45 -10.51
CA ASP A 390 -21.97 14.18 -11.94
C ASP A 390 -20.72 13.29 -12.14
N VAL A 391 -20.91 12.12 -12.73
CA VAL A 391 -19.87 11.13 -13.01
C VAL A 391 -19.96 10.60 -14.45
N SER A 392 -20.44 11.45 -15.36
CA SER A 392 -20.71 11.07 -16.76
C SER A 392 -19.49 10.57 -17.57
N ASP A 393 -18.27 10.91 -17.14
CA ASP A 393 -17.04 10.61 -17.90
C ASP A 393 -16.50 9.19 -17.66
N LEU A 394 -17.15 8.38 -16.80
CA LEU A 394 -16.64 7.07 -16.41
C LEU A 394 -17.02 5.95 -17.40
N ASP A 395 -18.12 6.08 -18.12
CA ASP A 395 -18.63 5.00 -18.98
C ASP A 395 -17.69 4.73 -20.16
N GLU A 396 -17.19 5.78 -20.80
CA GLU A 396 -16.22 5.65 -21.90
C GLU A 396 -14.91 4.96 -21.51
N GLU A 397 -14.50 5.13 -20.25
CA GLU A 397 -13.27 4.58 -19.73
C GLU A 397 -13.39 3.09 -19.37
N LEU A 398 -14.56 2.64 -18.94
CA LEU A 398 -14.82 1.23 -18.59
C LEU A 398 -14.98 0.35 -19.83
N ASP A 399 -15.43 0.91 -20.94
CA ASP A 399 -15.70 0.19 -22.19
C ASP A 399 -14.46 0.04 -23.10
N GLN A 400 -13.29 0.60 -22.73
CA GLN A 400 -12.05 0.57 -23.52
C GLN A 400 -11.46 -0.85 -23.69
N LEU A 401 -11.73 -1.75 -22.78
CA LEU A 401 -11.35 -3.16 -22.89
C LEU A 401 -12.42 -4.04 -22.24
N GLU A 402 -13.13 -4.79 -23.06
CA GLU A 402 -14.07 -5.81 -22.62
C GLU A 402 -13.58 -7.20 -23.05
N ILE A 403 -13.33 -8.07 -22.09
CA ILE A 403 -12.94 -9.46 -22.33
C ILE A 403 -14.07 -10.35 -21.87
N GLU A 404 -14.76 -10.97 -22.82
CA GLU A 404 -15.74 -11.99 -22.50
C GLU A 404 -15.04 -13.35 -22.28
N GLU A 405 -15.20 -13.90 -21.09
CA GLU A 405 -14.61 -15.19 -20.69
C GLU A 405 -14.94 -16.33 -21.68
N LYS A 406 -16.16 -16.28 -22.24
CA LYS A 406 -16.62 -17.30 -23.22
C LYS A 406 -15.80 -17.25 -24.50
N ASP A 407 -15.42 -16.04 -24.99
CA ASP A 407 -14.70 -15.87 -26.25
C ASP A 407 -13.24 -16.33 -26.12
N VAL A 408 -12.61 -16.04 -24.96
CA VAL A 408 -11.26 -16.57 -24.66
C VAL A 408 -11.28 -18.09 -24.51
N LYS A 409 -12.31 -18.66 -23.87
CA LYS A 409 -12.47 -20.11 -23.75
C LYS A 409 -12.75 -20.79 -25.08
N SER A 410 -13.44 -20.12 -26.01
CA SER A 410 -13.63 -20.63 -27.37
C SER A 410 -12.30 -20.78 -28.08
N LEU A 411 -11.46 -19.75 -28.06
CA LEU A 411 -10.12 -19.80 -28.62
C LEU A 411 -9.22 -20.86 -27.95
N ILE A 412 -9.28 -21.00 -26.63
CA ILE A 412 -8.59 -22.08 -25.90
C ILE A 412 -9.02 -23.44 -26.41
N SER A 413 -10.34 -23.67 -26.55
CA SER A 413 -10.88 -24.94 -27.02
C SER A 413 -10.44 -25.25 -28.46
N CYS A 414 -10.33 -24.23 -29.30
CA CYS A 414 -9.80 -24.35 -30.66
C CYS A 414 -8.32 -24.82 -30.65
N LEU A 415 -7.47 -24.16 -29.85
CA LEU A 415 -6.05 -24.54 -29.72
C LEU A 415 -5.88 -25.95 -29.13
N GLU A 416 -6.66 -26.30 -28.11
CA GLU A 416 -6.65 -27.64 -27.50
C GLU A 416 -7.07 -28.72 -28.48
N TYR A 417 -8.10 -28.47 -29.29
CA TYR A 417 -8.51 -29.36 -30.36
C TYR A 417 -7.38 -29.61 -31.37
N ASN A 418 -6.74 -28.54 -31.84
CA ASN A 418 -5.60 -28.62 -32.75
C ASN A 418 -4.41 -29.40 -32.14
N GLY A 419 -4.10 -29.13 -30.87
CA GLY A 419 -3.06 -29.85 -30.14
C GLY A 419 -3.34 -31.34 -30.00
N GLN A 420 -4.60 -31.73 -29.73
CA GLN A 420 -5.02 -33.13 -29.67
C GLN A 420 -4.96 -33.80 -31.05
N THR A 421 -5.40 -33.11 -32.08
CA THR A 421 -5.32 -33.57 -33.48
C THR A 421 -3.86 -33.79 -33.88
N ALA A 422 -2.99 -32.85 -33.61
CA ALA A 422 -1.54 -32.94 -33.88
C ALA A 422 -0.89 -34.11 -33.12
N LYS A 423 -1.29 -34.39 -31.90
CA LYS A 423 -0.81 -35.52 -31.13
C LYS A 423 -1.25 -36.85 -31.72
N ALA A 424 -2.44 -36.94 -32.29
CA ALA A 424 -2.91 -38.10 -33.01
C ALA A 424 -2.08 -38.32 -34.29
N PHE A 425 -1.71 -37.27 -35.01
CA PHE A 425 -0.76 -37.36 -36.13
C PHE A 425 0.62 -37.83 -35.73
N GLU A 426 1.17 -37.32 -34.66
CA GLU A 426 2.48 -37.76 -34.17
C GLU A 426 2.50 -39.25 -33.84
N ASN A 427 1.42 -39.73 -33.18
CA ASN A 427 1.28 -41.16 -32.88
C ASN A 427 1.15 -41.99 -34.14
N TYR A 428 0.37 -41.53 -35.10
CA TYR A 428 0.25 -42.21 -36.38
C TYR A 428 1.60 -42.27 -37.12
N GLY A 429 2.36 -41.18 -37.17
CA GLY A 429 3.72 -41.13 -37.70
C GLY A 429 4.64 -42.18 -37.04
N LYS A 430 4.55 -42.37 -35.71
CA LYS A 430 5.30 -43.39 -34.99
C LYS A 430 4.97 -44.81 -35.43
N GLU A 431 3.69 -45.11 -35.76
CA GLU A 431 3.29 -46.38 -36.30
C GLU A 431 3.79 -46.57 -37.75
N LEU A 432 3.73 -45.54 -38.58
CA LEU A 432 4.27 -45.58 -39.94
C LEU A 432 5.78 -45.86 -39.96
N LYS A 433 6.56 -45.31 -39.03
CA LYS A 433 7.99 -45.57 -38.90
C LYS A 433 8.36 -47.01 -38.59
N LYS A 434 7.42 -47.79 -38.09
CA LYS A 434 7.65 -49.21 -37.83
C LYS A 434 7.62 -50.06 -39.13
N ILE A 435 6.92 -49.58 -40.22
CA ILE A 435 6.74 -50.27 -41.47
C ILE A 435 8.09 -50.68 -42.11
N PRO A 436 9.10 -49.81 -42.28
CA PRO A 436 10.39 -50.20 -42.83
C PRO A 436 11.14 -51.22 -41.95
N GLN A 437 11.00 -51.12 -40.63
CA GLN A 437 11.61 -52.07 -39.70
C GLN A 437 10.94 -53.46 -39.80
N ASN A 438 9.60 -53.44 -39.87
CA ASN A 438 8.83 -54.69 -40.00
C ASN A 438 9.09 -55.37 -41.35
N LEU A 439 9.27 -54.62 -42.45
CA LEU A 439 9.69 -55.18 -43.73
C LEU A 439 11.05 -55.90 -43.65
N LYS A 440 12.02 -55.28 -42.97
CA LYS A 440 13.37 -55.86 -42.80
C LYS A 440 13.35 -57.11 -41.88
N SER A 441 12.33 -57.29 -41.04
CA SER A 441 12.15 -58.47 -40.20
C SER A 441 11.50 -59.69 -40.91
N LEU A 442 11.00 -59.43 -42.13
CA LEU A 442 10.46 -60.59 -42.91
C LEU A 442 11.61 -61.56 -43.22
N SER A 443 11.43 -62.78 -42.76
CA SER A 443 12.36 -63.88 -43.12
C SER A 443 12.08 -64.33 -44.54
N VAL A 444 13.09 -64.29 -45.38
CA VAL A 444 13.02 -64.81 -46.78
C VAL A 444 13.59 -66.23 -46.79
N ASP A 445 13.32 -67.06 -45.76
CA ASP A 445 13.70 -68.45 -45.71
C ASP A 445 12.86 -69.31 -46.62
N GLY A 446 13.50 -69.98 -47.57
CA GLY A 446 12.90 -70.76 -48.63
C GLY A 446 12.23 -72.09 -48.22
N THR A 447 11.74 -72.25 -46.97
CA THR A 447 11.18 -73.54 -46.52
C THR A 447 9.68 -73.58 -46.32
N GLU A 448 8.99 -72.47 -46.26
CA GLU A 448 7.51 -72.41 -46.27
C GLU A 448 7.01 -71.22 -47.09
N GLY A 449 6.52 -71.56 -48.28
CA GLY A 449 5.87 -70.56 -49.14
C GLY A 449 6.86 -69.66 -49.84
N SER A 450 7.34 -70.10 -51.01
CA SER A 450 8.16 -69.31 -51.90
C SER A 450 7.63 -67.89 -52.01
N TYR A 451 8.40 -66.93 -51.54
CA TYR A 451 8.26 -65.56 -51.96
C TYR A 451 8.65 -65.41 -53.44
N VAL A 452 7.86 -66.09 -54.27
CA VAL A 452 8.00 -65.99 -55.69
C VAL A 452 7.37 -64.71 -56.13
N ILE A 453 8.20 -63.86 -56.65
CA ILE A 453 7.75 -62.64 -57.34
C ILE A 453 7.10 -63.13 -58.65
N ASN A 454 5.82 -63.30 -58.65
CA ASN A 454 5.03 -63.65 -59.85
C ASN A 454 4.61 -62.40 -60.60
N GLN A 455 4.46 -62.52 -61.93
CA GLN A 455 3.94 -61.45 -62.77
C GLN A 455 2.56 -61.03 -62.31
N GLY A 456 2.43 -59.80 -61.79
CA GLY A 456 1.16 -59.22 -61.37
C GLY A 456 0.74 -59.41 -59.91
N GLU A 457 1.38 -60.33 -59.13
CA GLU A 457 1.13 -60.47 -57.70
C GLU A 457 2.39 -60.59 -56.83
N THR A 458 2.62 -59.65 -56.03
CA THR A 458 3.65 -59.75 -54.97
C THR A 458 3.02 -60.26 -53.69
N ASN A 459 2.71 -61.53 -53.60
CA ASN A 459 1.97 -62.11 -52.48
C ASN A 459 2.59 -61.75 -51.10
N ALA A 460 3.89 -61.73 -50.97
CA ALA A 460 4.59 -61.35 -49.76
C ALA A 460 4.36 -59.86 -49.37
N ILE A 461 4.37 -59.00 -50.37
CA ILE A 461 4.10 -57.55 -50.22
C ILE A 461 2.62 -57.35 -49.89
N ASN A 462 1.72 -58.03 -50.55
CA ASN A 462 0.32 -57.93 -50.26
C ASN A 462 -0.01 -58.46 -48.87
N LEU A 463 0.58 -59.54 -48.42
CA LEU A 463 0.47 -60.05 -47.03
C LEU A 463 1.02 -59.08 -46.02
N PHE A 464 2.20 -58.47 -46.31
CA PHE A 464 2.77 -57.46 -45.45
C PHE A 464 1.87 -56.23 -45.33
N TRP A 465 1.37 -55.67 -46.45
CA TRP A 465 0.46 -54.56 -46.46
C TRP A 465 -0.89 -54.88 -45.78
N ASN A 466 -1.42 -56.08 -45.99
CA ASN A 466 -2.64 -56.51 -45.31
C ASN A 466 -2.47 -56.62 -43.80
N SER A 467 -1.29 -57.02 -43.34
CA SER A 467 -0.98 -57.10 -41.90
C SER A 467 -0.83 -55.69 -41.24
N HIS A 468 -0.66 -54.66 -42.06
CA HIS A 468 -0.61 -53.27 -41.60
C HIS A 468 -1.83 -52.47 -41.99
N SER A 469 -2.91 -53.14 -42.42
CA SER A 469 -4.13 -52.47 -42.91
C SER A 469 -4.73 -51.50 -41.91
N ASP A 470 -4.70 -51.81 -40.63
CA ASP A 470 -5.24 -50.97 -39.55
C ASP A 470 -4.49 -49.63 -39.45
N VAL A 471 -3.18 -49.64 -39.70
CA VAL A 471 -2.37 -48.44 -39.72
C VAL A 471 -2.59 -47.64 -41.00
N LEU A 472 -2.87 -48.30 -42.12
CA LEU A 472 -2.94 -47.69 -43.45
C LEU A 472 -4.35 -47.19 -43.81
N GLN A 473 -5.39 -47.75 -43.19
CA GLN A 473 -6.82 -47.46 -43.46
C GLN A 473 -7.49 -46.65 -42.36
N ASN A 474 -6.76 -46.24 -41.33
CA ASN A 474 -7.36 -45.58 -40.20
C ASN A 474 -7.78 -44.13 -40.61
N ASP A 475 -8.89 -43.66 -40.07
CA ASP A 475 -9.46 -42.31 -40.28
C ASP A 475 -8.54 -41.17 -39.83
N TYR A 476 -7.38 -41.49 -39.34
CA TYR A 476 -6.33 -40.50 -39.04
C TYR A 476 -5.91 -39.62 -40.24
N MET A 477 -6.27 -40.01 -41.44
CA MET A 477 -5.99 -39.25 -42.67
C MET A 477 -6.89 -38.04 -42.88
N ASN A 478 -7.99 -37.94 -42.15
CA ASN A 478 -8.99 -36.86 -42.34
C ASN A 478 -8.96 -35.83 -41.19
N PHE A 479 -7.81 -35.66 -40.52
CA PHE A 479 -7.70 -34.67 -39.50
C PHE A 479 -7.85 -33.28 -40.09
N THR A 480 -8.82 -32.52 -39.58
CA THR A 480 -8.98 -31.08 -39.90
C THR A 480 -8.57 -30.26 -38.67
N PHE A 481 -7.76 -29.27 -38.89
CA PHE A 481 -7.44 -28.29 -37.87
C PHE A 481 -8.51 -27.20 -37.85
N GLN A 482 -8.80 -26.66 -36.64
CA GLN A 482 -9.67 -25.51 -36.52
C GLN A 482 -8.88 -24.25 -36.82
N ASP A 483 -9.50 -23.29 -37.47
CA ASP A 483 -8.88 -22.03 -37.81
C ASP A 483 -9.02 -21.05 -36.63
N ALA A 484 -7.98 -20.91 -35.83
CA ALA A 484 -7.93 -20.01 -34.69
C ALA A 484 -8.02 -18.52 -35.09
N SER A 485 -7.74 -18.18 -36.37
CA SER A 485 -7.82 -16.79 -36.84
C SER A 485 -9.26 -16.30 -36.98
N THR A 486 -10.26 -17.18 -36.98
CA THR A 486 -11.68 -16.84 -37.07
C THR A 486 -12.35 -16.61 -35.73
N GLU A 487 -11.68 -16.96 -34.64
CA GLU A 487 -12.24 -16.81 -33.29
C GLU A 487 -12.34 -15.32 -32.90
N LYS A 488 -13.48 -14.95 -32.29
CA LYS A 488 -13.85 -13.58 -31.97
C LYS A 488 -12.78 -12.86 -31.12
N PHE A 489 -12.26 -13.54 -30.07
CA PHE A 489 -11.24 -12.96 -29.20
C PHE A 489 -9.95 -12.65 -29.94
N TYR A 490 -9.56 -13.48 -30.93
CA TYR A 490 -8.40 -13.20 -31.75
C TYR A 490 -8.63 -11.97 -32.64
N THR A 491 -9.77 -11.92 -33.36
CA THR A 491 -10.06 -10.88 -34.36
C THR A 491 -10.35 -9.51 -33.74
N GLU A 492 -11.05 -9.45 -32.59
CA GLU A 492 -11.50 -8.21 -31.99
C GLU A 492 -10.53 -7.68 -30.90
N VAL A 493 -9.69 -8.56 -30.32
CA VAL A 493 -8.80 -8.14 -29.22
C VAL A 493 -7.33 -8.34 -29.55
N LEU A 494 -6.91 -9.58 -29.89
CA LEU A 494 -5.48 -9.86 -30.08
C LEU A 494 -4.93 -9.24 -31.37
N GLN A 495 -5.70 -9.27 -32.44
CA GLN A 495 -5.26 -8.72 -33.73
C GLN A 495 -5.15 -7.19 -33.70
N GLU A 496 -6.00 -6.52 -32.91
CA GLU A 496 -5.96 -5.05 -32.73
C GLU A 496 -4.76 -4.56 -31.92
N ILE A 497 -4.03 -5.45 -31.23
CA ILE A 497 -2.77 -5.09 -30.58
C ILE A 497 -1.74 -4.74 -31.66
N GLY A 498 -1.54 -3.43 -31.89
CA GLY A 498 -0.62 -2.93 -32.89
C GLY A 498 0.85 -3.06 -32.48
N GLU A 499 1.74 -3.02 -33.47
CA GLU A 499 3.15 -2.73 -33.23
C GLU A 499 3.30 -1.27 -32.80
N GLU A 500 4.24 -0.98 -31.85
CA GLU A 500 4.50 0.37 -31.36
C GLU A 500 4.86 1.30 -32.53
N SER A 501 3.95 2.18 -32.91
CA SER A 501 4.26 3.32 -33.74
C SER A 501 4.70 4.48 -32.83
N GLU A 502 5.78 5.17 -33.16
CA GLU A 502 6.32 6.27 -32.38
C GLU A 502 5.53 7.56 -32.69
N ASP A 503 4.50 7.89 -31.91
CA ASP A 503 4.01 9.26 -31.81
C ASP A 503 4.85 10.00 -30.75
N GLU A 504 5.99 10.55 -31.20
CA GLU A 504 6.95 11.25 -30.32
C GLU A 504 6.33 12.47 -29.63
N ASP A 505 5.33 13.11 -30.21
CA ASP A 505 4.75 14.37 -29.70
C ASP A 505 3.83 14.12 -28.49
N ALA A 506 3.02 13.06 -28.53
CA ALA A 506 2.13 12.70 -27.41
C ALA A 506 2.92 12.06 -26.24
N LYS A 507 3.88 11.18 -26.55
CA LYS A 507 4.83 10.63 -25.55
C LYS A 507 5.65 11.74 -24.93
N GLY A 508 6.08 12.75 -25.69
CA GLY A 508 6.80 13.92 -25.20
C GLY A 508 6.01 14.72 -24.18
N LYS A 509 4.74 15.03 -24.44
CA LYS A 509 3.86 15.77 -23.49
C LYS A 509 3.59 15.00 -22.18
N GLN A 510 3.44 13.68 -22.27
CA GLN A 510 3.30 12.85 -21.07
C GLN A 510 4.60 12.84 -20.24
N GLN A 511 5.76 12.72 -20.89
CA GLN A 511 7.06 12.75 -20.23
C GLN A 511 7.35 14.12 -19.60
N GLU A 512 6.97 15.22 -20.27
CA GLU A 512 7.09 16.57 -19.72
C GLU A 512 6.32 16.72 -18.40
N LYS A 513 5.07 16.26 -18.36
CA LYS A 513 4.27 16.31 -17.11
C LYS A 513 4.81 15.40 -16.02
N LYS A 514 5.35 14.24 -16.36
CA LYS A 514 6.06 13.38 -15.40
C LYS A 514 7.31 14.06 -14.85
N GLN A 515 8.05 14.78 -15.68
CA GLN A 515 9.24 15.52 -15.25
C GLN A 515 8.86 16.71 -14.37
N GLU A 516 7.85 17.50 -14.74
CA GLU A 516 7.32 18.59 -13.88
C GLU A 516 6.92 18.06 -12.47
N ALA A 517 6.18 16.94 -12.43
CA ALA A 517 5.78 16.33 -11.17
C ALA A 517 6.98 15.83 -10.35
N LYS A 518 8.02 15.32 -11.01
CA LYS A 518 9.27 14.90 -10.38
C LYS A 518 10.03 16.08 -9.79
N ASP A 519 10.15 17.17 -10.53
CA ASP A 519 10.88 18.36 -10.08
C ASP A 519 10.14 19.04 -8.92
N ALA A 520 8.81 19.12 -8.99
CA ALA A 520 7.98 19.59 -7.89
C ALA A 520 8.13 18.72 -6.63
N SER A 521 8.15 17.41 -6.80
CA SER A 521 8.34 16.44 -5.72
C SER A 521 9.72 16.53 -5.08
N ASN A 522 10.77 16.71 -5.87
CA ASN A 522 12.13 16.91 -5.38
C ASN A 522 12.19 18.21 -4.55
N SER A 523 11.59 19.30 -5.05
CA SER A 523 11.50 20.58 -4.33
C SER A 523 10.77 20.43 -2.98
N TYR A 524 9.70 19.65 -2.93
CA TYR A 524 9.00 19.34 -1.68
C TYR A 524 9.86 18.47 -0.74
N SER A 525 10.58 17.50 -1.26
CA SER A 525 11.51 16.68 -0.46
C SER A 525 12.65 17.52 0.13
N ASP A 526 13.18 18.46 -0.64
CA ASP A 526 14.19 19.42 -0.16
C ASP A 526 13.64 20.35 0.92
N LEU A 527 12.39 20.80 0.79
CA LEU A 527 11.68 21.53 1.85
C LEU A 527 11.61 20.69 3.13
N LEU A 528 11.17 19.44 3.06
CA LEU A 528 11.10 18.56 4.24
C LEU A 528 12.48 18.31 4.86
N ASN A 529 13.50 18.11 4.06
CA ASN A 529 14.88 17.95 4.55
C ASN A 529 15.39 19.21 5.22
N THR A 530 15.09 20.39 4.68
CA THR A 530 15.41 21.67 5.28
C THR A 530 14.72 21.82 6.63
N LEU A 531 13.43 21.48 6.73
CA LEU A 531 12.68 21.53 7.99
C LEU A 531 13.21 20.54 9.04
N LYS A 532 13.62 19.34 8.62
CA LYS A 532 14.24 18.34 9.52
C LYS A 532 15.57 18.81 10.10
N ASN A 533 16.36 19.53 9.32
CA ASN A 533 17.70 19.99 9.68
C ASN A 533 17.71 21.39 10.32
N GLN A 534 16.58 22.10 10.36
CA GLN A 534 16.44 23.41 10.97
C GLN A 534 16.48 23.27 12.50
N ASP A 535 17.26 24.12 13.19
CA ASP A 535 17.41 24.28 14.67
C ASP A 535 16.49 23.34 15.52
N SER A 536 16.74 22.03 15.39
CA SER A 536 15.94 21.03 16.10
C SER A 536 16.42 20.95 17.54
N LYS A 537 15.57 21.40 18.47
CA LYS A 537 15.79 21.19 19.90
C LYS A 537 15.18 19.87 20.34
N ASP A 538 15.95 19.09 21.10
CA ASP A 538 15.36 17.97 21.82
C ASP A 538 14.76 18.51 23.12
N LEU A 539 13.44 18.46 23.20
CA LEU A 539 12.71 18.97 24.36
C LEU A 539 12.95 18.15 25.63
N LYS A 540 13.49 16.93 25.53
CA LYS A 540 13.92 16.13 26.69
C LYS A 540 15.17 16.69 27.39
N GLU A 541 15.95 17.51 26.71
CA GLU A 541 17.18 18.11 27.18
C GLU A 541 16.99 19.60 27.49
N ALA A 542 15.76 20.08 27.70
CA ALA A 542 15.48 21.46 27.98
C ALA A 542 16.15 21.90 29.31
N GLU A 543 16.85 23.04 29.25
CA GLU A 543 17.71 23.63 30.28
C GLU A 543 17.28 23.36 31.75
N GLY A 544 17.86 22.37 32.39
CA GLY A 544 17.69 22.11 33.83
C GLY A 544 16.32 21.55 34.22
N MET A 545 15.45 21.19 33.26
CA MET A 545 14.16 20.57 33.48
C MET A 545 14.22 19.09 33.11
N THR A 546 13.82 18.22 34.04
CA THR A 546 13.68 16.80 33.80
C THR A 546 12.27 16.55 33.33
N TYR A 547 12.13 16.24 32.06
CA TYR A 547 10.86 16.22 31.35
C TYR A 547 9.73 15.41 31.98
N PRO A 548 9.88 14.14 32.40
CA PRO A 548 8.77 13.36 32.93
C PRO A 548 8.16 13.93 34.20
N ASP A 549 8.95 14.63 35.03
CA ASP A 549 8.53 15.08 36.35
C ASP A 549 8.04 16.53 36.36
N ASP A 550 8.49 17.35 35.42
CA ASP A 550 8.25 18.79 35.43
C ASP A 550 7.11 19.25 34.51
N PHE A 551 6.69 18.40 33.55
CA PHE A 551 5.69 18.76 32.55
C PHE A 551 4.38 17.99 32.75
N PRO A 552 3.19 18.64 32.58
CA PRO A 552 1.90 18.00 32.76
C PRO A 552 1.65 16.85 31.79
N SER A 553 2.13 16.96 30.54
CA SER A 553 1.91 15.94 29.51
C SER A 553 2.76 14.69 29.72
N GLY A 554 3.89 14.80 30.42
CA GLY A 554 4.90 13.76 30.43
C GLY A 554 5.27 13.33 29.02
N ILE A 555 6.25 13.96 28.38
CA ILE A 555 6.62 13.64 26.97
C ILE A 555 6.90 12.15 26.76
N ALA A 556 7.33 11.43 27.77
CA ALA A 556 7.46 9.98 27.72
C ALA A 556 6.12 9.24 27.51
N GLY A 557 5.01 9.86 27.90
CA GLY A 557 3.66 9.33 27.71
C GLY A 557 2.89 9.96 26.55
N ALA A 558 3.43 10.99 25.92
CA ALA A 558 2.90 11.49 24.66
C ALA A 558 3.21 10.43 23.60
N THR A 559 2.41 9.40 23.54
CA THR A 559 2.35 8.52 22.40
C THR A 559 2.04 9.42 21.21
N ALA A 560 3.08 9.72 20.43
CA ALA A 560 2.87 10.18 19.09
C ALA A 560 1.82 9.26 18.51
N GLU A 561 0.67 9.79 18.14
CA GLU A 561 -0.25 9.00 17.33
C GLU A 561 0.63 8.50 16.20
N SER A 562 0.80 7.18 16.11
CA SER A 562 1.52 6.53 15.04
C SER A 562 0.64 6.62 13.79
N GLY A 563 0.41 7.83 13.33
CA GLY A 563 0.05 8.07 11.96
C GLY A 563 1.29 7.71 11.17
N THR A 564 1.19 6.75 10.29
CA THR A 564 2.18 6.45 9.29
C THR A 564 2.51 7.75 8.56
N GLY A 565 3.47 8.49 9.10
CA GLY A 565 4.07 9.59 8.37
C GLY A 565 4.60 8.98 7.08
N THR A 566 4.11 9.44 5.96
CA THR A 566 4.72 9.12 4.69
C THR A 566 6.20 9.44 4.83
N SER A 567 7.01 8.39 4.81
CA SER A 567 8.46 8.51 4.78
C SER A 567 8.84 9.53 3.72
N SER A 568 9.87 10.30 3.99
CA SER A 568 10.47 11.27 3.07
C SER A 568 11.15 10.59 1.87
N ASP A 569 10.66 9.43 1.46
CA ASP A 569 11.15 8.77 0.28
C ASP A 569 10.80 9.63 -0.93
N SER A 570 11.80 9.89 -1.75
CA SER A 570 11.66 10.51 -3.06
C SER A 570 10.41 9.98 -3.73
N ILE A 571 9.56 10.87 -4.21
CA ILE A 571 8.37 10.45 -4.96
C ILE A 571 8.92 9.77 -6.22
N ASP A 572 8.85 8.45 -6.23
CA ASP A 572 9.17 7.67 -7.42
C ASP A 572 8.12 8.05 -8.47
N THR A 573 8.59 8.49 -9.62
CA THR A 573 7.74 8.96 -10.73
C THR A 573 7.10 7.82 -11.51
N ASP A 574 7.24 6.58 -11.05
CA ASP A 574 6.50 5.46 -11.57
C ASP A 574 5.00 5.69 -11.30
N ASP A 575 4.18 5.63 -12.36
CA ASP A 575 2.74 5.91 -12.32
C ASP A 575 2.04 5.16 -11.18
N GLU A 576 2.51 3.96 -10.84
CA GLU A 576 1.98 3.15 -9.74
C GLU A 576 2.22 3.75 -8.36
N LYS A 577 3.40 4.29 -8.10
CA LYS A 577 3.76 4.82 -6.78
C LYS A 577 3.18 6.21 -6.54
N MET A 578 2.99 7.01 -7.60
CA MET A 578 2.27 8.28 -7.50
C MET A 578 0.79 8.09 -7.12
N VAL A 579 0.15 7.13 -7.75
CA VAL A 579 -1.24 6.78 -7.46
C VAL A 579 -1.39 6.22 -6.04
N ASP A 580 -0.44 5.42 -5.56
CA ASP A 580 -0.45 4.92 -4.18
C ASP A 580 -0.34 6.03 -3.13
N LYS A 581 0.38 7.10 -3.40
CA LYS A 581 0.46 8.26 -2.49
C LYS A 581 -0.85 9.04 -2.42
N LEU A 582 -1.58 9.20 -3.55
CA LEU A 582 -2.93 9.78 -3.56
C LEU A 582 -3.91 8.98 -2.67
N THR A 583 -3.68 7.68 -2.53
CA THR A 583 -4.62 6.76 -1.88
C THR A 583 -4.27 6.42 -0.42
N LYS A 584 -3.02 6.62 0.04
CA LYS A 584 -2.52 6.13 1.33
C LYS A 584 -2.68 7.07 2.54
N SER A 585 -3.17 8.32 2.41
CA SER A 585 -3.35 9.25 3.54
C SER A 585 -4.66 9.01 4.32
N ASP A 586 -4.96 7.77 4.67
CA ASP A 586 -6.31 7.35 5.03
C ASP A 586 -6.84 7.91 6.37
N GLY A 587 -6.05 7.96 7.44
CA GLY A 587 -6.58 8.29 8.77
C GLY A 587 -6.97 9.76 8.97
N PHE A 588 -6.16 10.72 8.53
CA PHE A 588 -6.47 12.15 8.72
C PHE A 588 -7.50 12.65 7.71
N THR A 589 -7.45 12.17 6.48
CA THR A 589 -8.42 12.54 5.44
C THR A 589 -9.82 12.06 5.79
N GLU A 590 -9.96 10.92 6.46
CA GLU A 590 -11.24 10.43 6.98
C GLU A 590 -11.77 11.35 8.09
N LYS A 591 -10.92 11.75 9.05
CA LYS A 591 -11.31 12.69 10.11
C LYS A 591 -11.67 14.08 9.55
N PHE A 592 -10.91 14.56 8.58
CA PHE A 592 -11.18 15.82 7.90
C PHE A 592 -12.48 15.77 7.09
N SER A 593 -12.72 14.68 6.38
CA SER A 593 -13.98 14.46 5.65
C SER A 593 -15.17 14.34 6.59
N ALA A 594 -15.05 13.62 7.70
CA ALA A 594 -16.08 13.52 8.73
C ALA A 594 -16.37 14.89 9.36
N PHE A 595 -15.34 15.69 9.61
CA PHE A 595 -15.49 17.07 10.09
C PHE A 595 -16.23 17.93 9.08
N LEU A 596 -15.85 17.92 7.80
CA LEU A 596 -16.55 18.68 6.76
C LEU A 596 -18.02 18.30 6.63
N ASN A 597 -18.32 17.01 6.70
CA ASN A 597 -19.70 16.51 6.67
C ASN A 597 -20.49 16.83 7.96
N GLY A 598 -19.79 17.04 9.07
CA GLY A 598 -20.37 17.42 10.36
C GLY A 598 -20.50 18.93 10.62
N LEU A 599 -20.00 19.79 9.70
CA LEU A 599 -20.01 21.25 9.87
C LEU A 599 -21.40 21.85 10.13
N ASP A 600 -22.46 21.22 9.62
CA ASP A 600 -23.85 21.64 9.82
C ASP A 600 -24.43 21.31 11.21
N GLN A 601 -23.72 20.47 12.00
CA GLN A 601 -24.17 20.00 13.32
C GLN A 601 -23.44 20.71 14.49
N ILE A 602 -22.72 21.80 14.24
CA ILE A 602 -21.94 22.50 15.25
C ILE A 602 -22.89 23.22 16.25
N SER A 603 -22.96 22.70 17.47
CA SER A 603 -23.79 23.21 18.57
C SER A 603 -22.99 24.15 19.51
N GLY A 604 -23.67 24.79 20.49
CA GLY A 604 -23.06 25.75 21.46
C GLY A 604 -21.78 25.30 22.21
N LYS A 605 -21.50 24.00 22.31
CA LYS A 605 -20.20 23.48 22.82
C LYS A 605 -19.00 23.85 21.95
N THR A 606 -19.20 24.22 20.72
CA THR A 606 -18.15 24.61 19.77
C THR A 606 -17.50 25.93 20.14
N LEU A 607 -18.21 26.83 20.84
CA LEU A 607 -17.66 28.10 21.28
C LEU A 607 -16.48 27.95 22.27
N GLU A 608 -16.61 27.02 23.22
CA GLU A 608 -15.51 26.73 24.16
C GLU A 608 -14.28 26.18 23.42
N LYS A 609 -14.52 25.26 22.49
CA LYS A 609 -13.44 24.69 21.66
C LYS A 609 -12.78 25.76 20.78
N ALA A 610 -13.58 26.71 20.29
CA ALA A 610 -13.09 27.84 19.53
C ALA A 610 -12.15 28.74 20.37
N TYR A 611 -12.51 29.02 21.62
CA TYR A 611 -11.65 29.78 22.53
C TYR A 611 -10.32 29.06 22.82
N LEU A 612 -10.37 27.75 23.06
CA LEU A 612 -9.15 26.98 23.25
C LEU A 612 -8.28 26.97 22.01
N MET A 613 -8.88 26.78 20.80
CA MET A 613 -8.17 26.82 19.53
C MET A 613 -7.48 28.16 19.32
N GLU A 614 -8.21 29.29 19.50
CA GLU A 614 -7.64 30.63 19.36
C GLU A 614 -6.50 30.87 20.35
N TYR A 615 -6.66 30.47 21.63
CA TYR A 615 -5.58 30.56 22.60
C TYR A 615 -4.34 29.79 22.17
N MET A 616 -4.51 28.52 21.79
CA MET A 616 -3.41 27.62 21.39
C MET A 616 -2.71 28.07 20.11
N THR A 617 -3.35 28.83 19.25
CA THR A 617 -2.79 29.26 17.96
C THR A 617 -2.33 30.72 17.92
N GLU A 618 -2.87 31.58 18.82
CA GLU A 618 -2.50 32.98 18.89
C GLU A 618 -1.50 33.28 20.01
N MET A 619 -1.41 32.45 21.03
CA MET A 619 -0.44 32.59 22.12
C MET A 619 0.92 31.94 21.82
N PHE A 620 0.96 31.04 20.81
CA PHE A 620 2.13 30.25 20.48
C PHE A 620 2.53 30.41 19.01
N ASN A 621 3.81 30.19 18.74
CA ASN A 621 4.35 30.28 17.40
C ASN A 621 4.08 29.01 16.57
N CYS A 622 4.06 29.15 15.24
CA CYS A 622 4.03 28.04 14.28
C CYS A 622 5.18 28.19 13.27
N LEU A 623 5.32 27.26 12.35
CA LEU A 623 6.36 27.27 11.31
C LEU A 623 6.50 28.62 10.59
N THR A 624 5.38 29.25 10.27
CA THR A 624 5.34 30.49 9.45
C THR A 624 5.34 31.76 10.28
N THR A 625 5.50 31.69 11.62
CA THR A 625 5.59 32.86 12.49
C THR A 625 6.82 33.68 12.12
N LYS A 626 6.61 35.00 11.93
CA LYS A 626 7.64 35.96 11.59
C LYS A 626 8.28 36.57 12.86
N GLU A 627 9.44 37.18 12.69
CA GLU A 627 10.22 37.77 13.81
C GLU A 627 9.46 38.84 14.59
N ASP A 628 8.61 39.60 13.89
CA ASP A 628 7.83 40.71 14.48
C ASP A 628 6.41 40.28 14.94
N ASP A 629 6.03 39.00 14.75
CA ASP A 629 4.74 38.54 15.18
C ASP A 629 4.61 38.55 16.70
N GLN A 630 3.46 39.00 17.16
CA GLN A 630 3.10 39.09 18.59
C GLN A 630 1.96 38.15 18.94
N SER A 631 1.99 37.66 20.16
CA SER A 631 0.89 36.89 20.73
C SER A 631 -0.33 37.80 21.00
N LEU A 632 -1.45 37.17 21.35
CA LEU A 632 -2.66 37.87 21.78
C LEU A 632 -2.42 38.79 23.01
N SER A 633 -1.41 38.54 23.79
CA SER A 633 -0.96 39.36 24.95
C SER A 633 0.12 40.36 24.60
N ASN A 634 0.49 40.56 23.34
CA ASN A 634 1.61 41.39 22.86
C ASN A 634 3.02 40.90 23.23
N ALA A 635 3.17 39.65 23.68
CA ALA A 635 4.48 39.04 23.84
C ALA A 635 5.08 38.69 22.46
N LYS A 636 6.39 38.84 22.27
CA LYS A 636 7.07 38.46 21.02
C LYS A 636 7.14 36.93 20.90
N LEU A 637 6.47 36.37 19.88
CA LEU A 637 6.48 34.96 19.61
C LEU A 637 7.86 34.37 19.25
N SER A 638 8.71 35.20 18.62
CA SER A 638 10.10 34.82 18.28
C SER A 638 11.01 34.63 19.49
N SER A 639 10.63 35.19 20.67
CA SER A 639 11.40 35.07 21.90
C SER A 639 11.11 33.78 22.69
N HIS A 640 10.21 32.96 22.24
CA HIS A 640 9.84 31.71 22.89
C HIS A 640 10.99 30.69 22.86
N TYR A 641 11.03 29.76 23.81
CA TYR A 641 12.03 28.70 23.89
C TYR A 641 12.09 27.86 22.62
N ILE A 642 10.92 27.46 22.11
CA ILE A 642 10.77 26.87 20.78
C ILE A 642 10.58 28.03 19.82
N SER A 643 11.59 28.32 19.02
CA SER A 643 11.58 29.48 18.10
C SER A 643 10.54 29.36 16.98
N LYS A 644 10.21 28.13 16.57
CA LYS A 644 9.16 27.79 15.58
C LYS A 644 8.58 26.41 15.86
N GLY A 645 7.26 26.28 15.77
CA GLY A 645 6.60 24.99 15.84
C GLY A 645 6.00 24.61 17.19
N GLU A 646 5.66 25.57 18.05
CA GLU A 646 4.94 25.31 19.31
C GLU A 646 3.53 24.77 19.06
N VAL A 647 2.80 25.32 18.09
CA VAL A 647 1.46 24.84 17.72
C VAL A 647 1.52 23.40 17.20
N GLU A 648 2.54 23.09 16.41
CA GLU A 648 2.80 21.76 15.91
C GLU A 648 3.18 20.78 17.03
N TYR A 649 3.93 21.27 18.06
CA TYR A 649 4.18 20.46 19.25
C TYR A 649 2.90 20.21 20.06
N ILE A 650 2.08 21.21 20.27
CA ILE A 650 0.78 21.08 20.94
C ILE A 650 -0.08 20.02 20.24
N LEU A 651 -0.09 20.00 18.90
CA LEU A 651 -0.83 19.01 18.12
C LEU A 651 -0.25 17.58 18.24
N TYR A 652 1.06 17.42 18.09
CA TYR A 652 1.67 16.09 17.85
C TYR A 652 2.54 15.55 18.99
N GLY A 653 3.09 16.41 19.86
CA GLY A 653 3.79 16.03 21.08
C GLY A 653 5.08 15.21 20.91
N LYS A 654 5.76 15.32 19.77
CA LYS A 654 7.06 14.66 19.55
C LYS A 654 8.17 15.39 20.28
N SER A 655 9.19 14.67 20.78
CA SER A 655 10.27 15.25 21.57
C SER A 655 11.13 16.26 20.80
N LYS A 656 11.31 16.06 19.48
CA LYS A 656 12.06 16.99 18.61
C LYS A 656 11.14 17.99 17.93
N THR A 657 11.48 19.26 18.03
CA THR A 657 10.68 20.35 17.43
C THR A 657 10.56 20.20 15.92
N SER A 658 11.65 19.87 15.21
CA SER A 658 11.64 19.64 13.76
C SER A 658 10.75 18.47 13.32
N GLU A 659 10.61 17.43 14.14
CA GLU A 659 9.72 16.29 13.84
C GLU A 659 8.26 16.70 13.89
N ASN A 660 7.85 17.57 14.82
CA ASN A 660 6.48 18.07 14.90
C ASN A 660 6.11 18.89 13.65
N VAL A 661 6.99 19.81 13.26
CA VAL A 661 6.81 20.62 12.06
C VAL A 661 6.76 19.77 10.79
N THR A 662 7.72 18.86 10.62
CA THR A 662 7.75 17.98 9.45
C THR A 662 6.50 17.12 9.37
N TYR A 663 6.00 16.65 10.50
CA TYR A 663 4.78 15.85 10.57
C TYR A 663 3.54 16.66 10.19
N ALA A 664 3.42 17.90 10.71
CA ALA A 664 2.33 18.81 10.34
C ALA A 664 2.31 19.11 8.84
N VAL A 665 3.48 19.44 8.27
CA VAL A 665 3.64 19.70 6.83
C VAL A 665 3.29 18.46 6.00
N SER A 666 3.66 17.26 6.45
CA SER A 666 3.34 16.02 5.75
C SER A 666 1.83 15.71 5.75
N ILE A 667 1.15 15.95 6.86
CA ILE A 667 -0.32 15.81 6.94
C ILE A 667 -0.99 16.84 6.02
N LEU A 668 -0.57 18.08 6.06
CA LEU A 668 -1.11 19.13 5.22
C LEU A 668 -0.90 18.85 3.73
N TYR A 669 0.27 18.31 3.35
CA TYR A 669 0.52 17.82 2.00
C TYR A 669 -0.49 16.74 1.59
N GLY A 670 -0.74 15.76 2.45
CA GLY A 670 -1.74 14.72 2.20
C GLY A 670 -3.15 15.28 1.95
N ILE A 671 -3.54 16.30 2.72
CA ILE A 671 -4.84 16.99 2.53
C ILE A 671 -4.85 17.77 1.22
N ARG A 672 -3.79 18.53 0.90
CA ARG A 672 -3.69 19.27 -0.36
C ARG A 672 -3.73 18.32 -1.55
N LEU A 673 -3.04 17.18 -1.45
CA LEU A 673 -3.04 16.15 -2.49
C LEU A 673 -4.45 15.56 -2.70
N ALA A 674 -5.20 15.33 -1.62
CA ALA A 674 -6.58 14.85 -1.73
C ALA A 674 -7.51 15.89 -2.37
N ILE A 675 -7.41 17.16 -1.94
CA ILE A 675 -8.23 18.27 -2.48
C ILE A 675 -7.88 18.54 -3.95
N ASN A 676 -6.59 18.65 -4.27
CA ASN A 676 -6.13 18.86 -5.65
C ASN A 676 -6.42 17.65 -6.54
N GLY A 677 -6.34 16.43 -6.00
CA GLY A 677 -6.75 15.22 -6.70
C GLY A 677 -8.23 15.27 -7.12
N ILE A 678 -9.12 15.57 -6.17
CA ILE A 678 -10.56 15.72 -6.49
C ILE A 678 -10.78 16.83 -7.52
N TYR A 679 -10.09 17.97 -7.39
CA TYR A 679 -10.19 19.06 -8.35
C TYR A 679 -9.77 18.62 -9.75
N VAL A 680 -8.58 18.04 -9.88
CA VAL A 680 -8.00 17.64 -11.18
C VAL A 680 -8.87 16.60 -11.88
N PHE A 681 -9.39 15.61 -11.14
CA PHE A 681 -10.28 14.59 -11.70
C PHE A 681 -11.70 15.12 -12.01
N SER A 682 -12.09 16.27 -11.47
CA SER A 682 -13.38 16.90 -11.71
C SER A 682 -13.32 18.06 -12.73
N ASP A 683 -12.13 18.55 -13.07
CA ASP A 683 -11.96 19.67 -14.00
C ASP A 683 -12.06 19.19 -15.45
N LYS A 684 -13.09 19.70 -16.17
CA LYS A 684 -13.37 19.29 -17.57
C LYS A 684 -12.22 19.62 -18.53
N THR A 685 -11.49 20.71 -18.29
CA THR A 685 -10.37 21.10 -19.15
C THR A 685 -9.19 20.17 -19.00
N LEU A 686 -8.82 19.86 -17.75
CA LEU A 686 -7.74 18.93 -17.45
C LEU A 686 -8.07 17.50 -17.92
N ASN A 687 -9.32 17.06 -17.72
CA ASN A 687 -9.77 15.78 -18.23
C ASN A 687 -9.72 15.71 -19.76
N ALA A 688 -10.14 16.75 -20.48
CA ALA A 688 -10.05 16.81 -21.94
C ALA A 688 -8.59 16.75 -22.43
N GLN A 689 -7.67 17.45 -21.76
CA GLN A 689 -6.24 17.41 -22.08
C GLN A 689 -5.66 16.00 -21.84
N ALA A 690 -5.96 15.41 -20.69
CA ALA A 690 -5.53 14.06 -20.35
C ALA A 690 -6.08 13.01 -21.33
N SER A 691 -7.36 13.15 -21.72
CA SER A 691 -8.01 12.29 -22.71
C SER A 691 -7.37 12.40 -24.09
N ALA A 692 -7.06 13.61 -24.54
CA ALA A 692 -6.40 13.82 -25.83
C ALA A 692 -5.01 13.14 -25.88
N ILE A 693 -4.21 13.29 -24.83
CA ILE A 693 -2.89 12.65 -24.72
C ILE A 693 -3.04 11.13 -24.65
N ALA A 694 -3.99 10.64 -23.83
CA ALA A 694 -4.23 9.21 -23.68
C ALA A 694 -4.71 8.57 -24.99
N SER A 695 -5.63 9.22 -25.73
CA SER A 695 -6.10 8.75 -27.03
C SER A 695 -4.97 8.71 -28.07
N SER A 696 -4.12 9.74 -28.11
CA SER A 696 -3.01 9.79 -29.07
C SER A 696 -1.98 8.68 -28.78
N VAL A 697 -1.58 8.48 -27.53
CA VAL A 697 -0.61 7.44 -27.16
C VAL A 697 -1.20 6.04 -27.31
N SER A 698 -2.46 5.80 -26.93
CA SER A 698 -3.09 4.48 -27.06
C SER A 698 -3.32 4.10 -28.52
N ALA A 699 -3.70 5.08 -29.38
CA ALA A 699 -3.82 4.87 -30.82
C ALA A 699 -2.46 4.58 -31.48
N ALA A 700 -1.41 5.31 -31.09
CA ALA A 700 -0.06 5.10 -31.62
C ALA A 700 0.52 3.73 -31.23
N THR A 701 0.10 3.16 -30.11
CA THR A 701 0.56 1.83 -29.67
C THR A 701 -0.38 0.70 -30.07
N GLY A 702 -1.56 1.01 -30.64
CA GLY A 702 -2.61 0.03 -30.89
C GLY A 702 -3.14 -0.66 -29.64
N GLN A 703 -2.96 -0.04 -28.47
CA GLN A 703 -3.25 -0.65 -27.17
C GLN A 703 -4.33 0.16 -26.44
N ALA A 704 -5.60 -0.08 -26.76
CA ALA A 704 -6.74 0.66 -26.21
C ALA A 704 -6.79 0.63 -24.65
N TRP A 705 -6.34 -0.45 -24.02
CA TRP A 705 -6.30 -0.56 -22.55
C TRP A 705 -5.29 0.38 -21.88
N LEU A 706 -4.37 0.99 -22.60
CA LEU A 706 -3.45 2.00 -22.07
C LEU A 706 -4.13 3.35 -21.83
N TYR A 707 -5.25 3.62 -22.48
CA TYR A 707 -5.97 4.89 -22.37
C TYR A 707 -6.27 5.30 -20.93
N PRO A 708 -6.93 4.47 -20.07
CA PRO A 708 -7.18 4.86 -18.70
C PRO A 708 -5.91 5.05 -17.88
N ILE A 709 -4.87 4.24 -18.12
CA ILE A 709 -3.59 4.31 -17.41
C ILE A 709 -2.90 5.64 -17.67
N ILE A 710 -2.82 6.04 -18.93
CA ILE A 710 -2.18 7.27 -19.37
C ILE A 710 -2.95 8.48 -18.86
N LYS A 711 -4.28 8.47 -19.01
CA LYS A 711 -5.17 9.53 -18.54
C LYS A 711 -5.02 9.75 -17.04
N TYR A 712 -5.14 8.68 -16.24
CA TYR A 712 -5.03 8.79 -14.79
C TYR A 712 -3.61 9.15 -14.34
N GLY A 713 -2.58 8.60 -14.98
CA GLY A 713 -1.19 8.94 -14.73
C GLY A 713 -0.93 10.44 -14.93
N TYR A 714 -1.43 11.03 -16.04
CA TYR A 714 -1.35 12.46 -16.30
C TYR A 714 -2.05 13.28 -15.20
N LEU A 715 -3.30 12.95 -14.87
CA LEU A 715 -4.06 13.65 -13.84
C LEU A 715 -3.38 13.57 -12.46
N CYS A 716 -2.82 12.42 -12.12
CA CYS A 716 -2.03 12.25 -10.90
C CYS A 716 -0.78 13.14 -10.88
N CYS A 717 -0.05 13.25 -11.99
CA CYS A 717 1.10 14.14 -12.10
C CYS A 717 0.69 15.60 -11.83
N VAL A 718 -0.39 16.07 -12.45
CA VAL A 718 -0.92 17.43 -12.23
C VAL A 718 -1.31 17.66 -10.77
N ALA A 719 -1.99 16.69 -10.13
CA ALA A 719 -2.38 16.78 -8.72
C ALA A 719 -1.17 16.88 -7.78
N VAL A 720 -0.12 16.10 -8.04
CA VAL A 720 1.15 16.14 -7.28
C VAL A 720 1.85 17.49 -7.45
N THR A 721 2.00 17.96 -8.70
CA THR A 721 2.62 19.26 -8.99
C THR A 721 1.92 20.37 -8.23
N TYR A 722 0.60 20.48 -8.35
CA TYR A 722 -0.20 21.47 -7.64
C TYR A 722 -0.06 21.38 -6.12
N SER A 723 0.04 20.18 -5.57
CA SER A 723 0.15 20.00 -4.12
C SER A 723 1.53 20.41 -3.60
N CYS A 724 2.58 20.13 -4.35
CA CYS A 724 3.94 20.55 -4.01
C CYS A 724 4.10 22.08 -4.09
N GLU A 725 3.53 22.72 -5.12
CA GLU A 725 3.50 24.19 -5.27
C GLU A 725 2.78 24.85 -4.09
N ASP A 726 1.60 24.31 -3.74
CA ASP A 726 0.81 24.79 -2.61
C ASP A 726 1.61 24.71 -1.31
N MET A 727 2.31 23.60 -1.08
CA MET A 727 3.13 23.42 0.12
C MET A 727 4.33 24.38 0.16
N ALA A 728 4.96 24.65 -0.98
CA ALA A 728 6.04 25.61 -1.07
C ALA A 728 5.58 27.03 -0.71
N SER A 729 4.39 27.43 -1.15
CA SER A 729 3.77 28.73 -0.80
C SER A 729 3.31 28.78 0.66
N LEU A 730 2.63 27.73 1.15
CA LEU A 730 2.17 27.66 2.54
C LEU A 730 3.33 27.69 3.53
N ALA A 731 4.44 27.01 3.26
CA ALA A 731 5.61 27.03 4.12
C ALA A 731 6.29 28.40 4.21
N LYS A 732 6.09 29.28 3.21
CA LYS A 732 6.52 30.68 3.24
C LYS A 732 5.53 31.61 3.96
N GLY A 733 4.36 31.09 4.36
CA GLY A 733 3.29 31.87 4.98
C GLY A 733 2.40 32.60 3.97
N GLU A 734 2.45 32.23 2.68
CA GLU A 734 1.60 32.79 1.64
C GLU A 734 0.21 32.15 1.70
N GLU A 735 -0.78 32.89 1.18
CA GLU A 735 -2.15 32.38 1.03
C GLU A 735 -2.30 31.50 -0.20
N VAL A 736 -2.87 30.32 -0.04
CA VAL A 736 -3.14 29.40 -1.12
C VAL A 736 -4.66 29.16 -1.23
N ALA A 737 -5.16 29.12 -2.47
CA ALA A 737 -6.57 28.79 -2.71
C ALA A 737 -6.88 27.37 -2.17
N VAL A 738 -7.90 27.25 -1.35
CA VAL A 738 -8.30 25.95 -0.79
C VAL A 738 -8.83 25.04 -1.91
N TRP A 739 -9.58 25.60 -2.85
CA TRP A 739 -10.08 24.93 -4.04
C TRP A 739 -9.66 25.72 -5.29
N ARG A 740 -8.90 25.09 -6.19
CA ARG A 740 -8.36 25.80 -7.38
C ARG A 740 -9.46 26.27 -8.35
N GLY A 741 -10.65 25.67 -8.33
CA GLY A 741 -11.80 26.13 -9.07
C GLY A 741 -12.46 27.42 -8.51
N ASN A 742 -12.14 27.79 -7.27
CA ASN A 742 -12.57 29.03 -6.66
C ASN A 742 -11.40 29.72 -5.94
N LYS A 743 -10.81 30.70 -6.58
CA LYS A 743 -9.62 31.42 -6.10
C LYS A 743 -9.90 32.45 -5.01
N ASP A 744 -11.17 32.72 -4.70
CA ASP A 744 -11.56 33.70 -3.70
C ASP A 744 -11.41 33.16 -2.27
N ILE A 745 -11.44 31.86 -2.11
CA ILE A 745 -11.31 31.20 -0.81
C ILE A 745 -9.87 30.74 -0.63
N LYS A 746 -9.10 31.50 0.14
CA LYS A 746 -7.70 31.23 0.42
C LYS A 746 -7.46 30.97 1.90
N MET A 747 -6.43 30.19 2.21
CA MET A 747 -5.95 29.93 3.56
C MET A 747 -4.44 29.98 3.63
N THR A 748 -3.95 30.44 4.77
CA THR A 748 -2.54 30.40 5.17
C THR A 748 -2.22 29.11 5.91
N TYR A 749 -0.93 28.82 6.11
CA TYR A 749 -0.49 27.70 6.96
C TYR A 749 -1.06 27.81 8.39
N LYS A 750 -1.05 29.01 8.99
CA LYS A 750 -1.58 29.24 10.34
C LYS A 750 -3.08 28.92 10.43
N GLU A 751 -3.88 29.29 9.41
CA GLU A 751 -5.31 28.95 9.38
C GLU A 751 -5.55 27.45 9.27
N TYR A 752 -4.70 26.70 8.55
CA TYR A 752 -4.73 25.23 8.57
C TYR A 752 -4.39 24.66 9.96
N MET A 753 -3.40 25.23 10.67
CA MET A 753 -3.09 24.83 12.04
C MET A 753 -4.28 25.09 12.99
N LYS A 754 -4.96 26.25 12.87
CA LYS A 754 -6.21 26.51 13.61
C LYS A 754 -7.27 25.43 13.36
N LEU A 755 -7.44 25.06 12.10
CA LEU A 755 -8.38 24.01 11.72
C LEU A 755 -8.00 22.66 12.33
N PHE A 756 -6.71 22.30 12.33
CA PHE A 756 -6.24 21.04 12.92
C PHE A 756 -6.44 20.99 14.43
N VAL A 757 -6.13 22.09 15.13
CA VAL A 757 -6.40 22.21 16.57
C VAL A 757 -7.88 22.10 16.88
N LEU A 758 -8.74 22.76 16.08
CA LEU A 758 -10.19 22.67 16.26
C LEU A 758 -10.71 21.25 16.06
N ILE A 759 -10.27 20.56 15.01
CA ILE A 759 -10.64 19.16 14.73
C ILE A 759 -10.22 18.26 15.90
N ALA A 760 -8.98 18.43 16.38
CA ALA A 760 -8.46 17.64 17.50
C ALA A 760 -9.21 17.90 18.81
N LEU A 761 -9.67 19.12 19.06
CA LEU A 761 -10.48 19.48 20.22
C LEU A 761 -11.91 18.91 20.16
N ILE A 762 -12.49 18.79 18.95
CA ILE A 762 -13.84 18.25 18.75
C ILE A 762 -13.86 16.73 18.93
N ASP A 763 -12.79 16.03 18.58
CA ASP A 763 -12.67 14.57 18.72
C ASP A 763 -12.71 14.07 20.19
N GLY A 764 -12.72 14.98 21.18
CA GLY A 764 -13.01 14.73 22.59
C GLY A 764 -11.93 13.96 23.36
N ASN A 765 -11.19 13.08 22.73
CA ASN A 765 -10.13 12.26 23.37
C ASN A 765 -8.76 12.95 23.39
N SER A 766 -8.63 14.07 22.71
CA SER A 766 -7.37 14.77 22.53
C SER A 766 -7.24 16.05 23.35
N GLU A 767 -8.32 16.57 23.94
CA GLU A 767 -8.32 17.86 24.64
C GLU A 767 -7.34 17.93 25.81
N GLU A 768 -7.37 16.92 26.69
CA GLU A 768 -6.45 16.86 27.84
C GLU A 768 -4.99 16.87 27.39
N ARG A 769 -4.67 16.13 26.31
CA ARG A 769 -3.31 16.08 25.75
C ARG A 769 -2.87 17.43 25.16
N LEU A 770 -3.78 18.10 24.43
CA LEU A 770 -3.50 19.43 23.87
C LEU A 770 -3.28 20.45 24.98
N LEU A 771 -4.10 20.44 26.06
CA LEU A 771 -3.94 21.30 27.21
C LEU A 771 -2.65 21.00 27.98
N ALA A 772 -2.31 19.74 28.18
CA ALA A 772 -1.06 19.35 28.83
C ALA A 772 0.16 19.87 28.06
N ARG A 773 0.20 19.69 26.73
CA ARG A 773 1.28 20.19 25.87
C ARG A 773 1.31 21.73 25.79
N THR A 774 0.15 22.39 25.89
CA THR A 774 0.07 23.83 26.05
C THR A 774 0.74 24.26 27.35
N GLY A 775 0.49 23.56 28.46
CA GLY A 775 1.19 23.75 29.73
C GLY A 775 2.71 23.57 29.60
N ASP A 776 3.18 22.58 28.86
CA ASP A 776 4.60 22.36 28.60
C ASP A 776 5.24 23.58 27.91
N CYS A 777 4.59 24.11 26.85
CA CYS A 777 5.07 25.32 26.17
C CYS A 777 5.13 26.52 27.12
N ILE A 778 4.12 26.70 27.99
CA ILE A 778 4.08 27.76 28.98
C ILE A 778 5.27 27.61 29.96
N GLN A 779 5.52 26.40 30.46
CA GLN A 779 6.65 26.13 31.36
C GLN A 779 7.99 26.46 30.71
N LEU A 780 8.19 25.99 29.45
CA LEU A 780 9.41 26.25 28.71
C LEU A 780 9.69 27.77 28.53
N ASN A 781 8.65 28.51 28.15
CA ASN A 781 8.77 29.95 27.87
C ASN A 781 8.91 30.77 29.14
N THR A 782 8.19 30.42 30.19
CA THR A 782 8.25 31.17 31.48
C THR A 782 9.36 30.70 32.37
N LYS A 783 9.93 29.50 32.15
CA LYS A 783 10.85 28.81 33.05
C LYS A 783 10.24 28.59 34.45
N SER A 784 8.92 28.39 34.51
CA SER A 784 8.15 28.22 35.74
C SER A 784 7.57 26.82 35.82
N LYS A 785 7.64 26.17 36.96
CA LYS A 785 7.04 24.85 37.18
C LYS A 785 5.55 24.98 37.49
N LEU A 786 4.68 24.64 36.57
CA LEU A 786 3.22 24.77 36.71
C LEU A 786 2.63 23.93 37.88
N LYS A 787 3.32 22.87 38.33
CA LYS A 787 2.94 22.08 39.50
C LYS A 787 3.02 22.89 40.79
N GLU A 788 3.89 23.91 40.86
CA GLU A 788 4.09 24.80 41.96
C GLU A 788 3.23 26.07 41.91
N LYS A 789 2.51 26.28 40.79
CA LYS A 789 1.68 27.45 40.51
C LYS A 789 0.21 27.18 40.83
N TYR A 790 -0.16 27.46 42.07
CA TYR A 790 -1.49 27.23 42.58
C TYR A 790 -2.41 28.41 42.31
N THR A 791 -3.64 28.13 41.89
CA THR A 791 -4.72 29.11 41.69
C THR A 791 -5.58 29.27 42.94
N MET A 792 -5.49 28.36 43.89
CA MET A 792 -6.20 28.41 45.18
C MET A 792 -5.24 28.20 46.33
N LEU A 793 -5.36 29.05 47.28
CA LEU A 793 -4.53 29.06 48.47
C LEU A 793 -5.37 28.77 49.72
N GLN A 794 -4.87 27.94 50.59
CA GLN A 794 -5.40 27.73 51.94
C GLN A 794 -4.38 28.30 52.94
N ILE A 795 -4.88 29.16 53.82
CA ILE A 795 -4.10 29.64 54.96
C ILE A 795 -4.75 29.14 56.24
N GLN A 796 -3.91 28.66 57.17
CA GLN A 796 -4.31 28.30 58.49
C GLN A 796 -3.37 29.01 59.48
N ALA A 797 -3.95 29.64 60.50
CA ALA A 797 -3.23 30.27 61.58
C ALA A 797 -3.76 29.79 62.93
N GLU A 798 -2.85 29.65 63.85
CA GLU A 798 -3.17 29.27 65.21
C GLU A 798 -2.63 30.35 66.14
N VAL A 799 -3.55 31.01 66.87
CA VAL A 799 -3.20 32.11 67.80
C VAL A 799 -3.67 31.72 69.20
N LYS A 800 -2.78 31.80 70.18
CA LYS A 800 -3.05 31.57 71.58
C LYS A 800 -3.34 32.90 72.23
N VAL A 801 -4.45 33.00 72.98
CA VAL A 801 -4.89 34.18 73.73
C VAL A 801 -4.89 33.84 75.20
N SER A 802 -4.15 34.63 76.03
CA SER A 802 -4.11 34.45 77.45
C SER A 802 -5.37 34.99 78.13
N THR A 803 -5.99 34.23 79.04
CA THR A 803 -7.01 34.74 79.94
C THR A 803 -6.38 35.39 81.20
N THR A 804 -6.89 36.57 81.56
CA THR A 804 -6.27 37.37 82.66
C THR A 804 -6.87 37.11 84.00
N PHE A 805 -8.20 36.88 84.05
CA PHE A 805 -8.93 36.79 85.32
C PHE A 805 -9.29 35.32 85.71
N LEU A 806 -9.42 34.46 84.83
CA LEU A 806 -9.85 33.05 85.07
C LEU A 806 -9.08 32.07 84.20
N PRO A 807 -7.84 31.73 84.61
CA PRO A 807 -7.01 30.87 83.70
C PRO A 807 -7.57 29.44 83.49
N LYS A 808 -8.50 28.96 84.29
CA LYS A 808 -9.14 27.63 84.18
C LYS A 808 -10.56 27.64 83.58
N VAL A 809 -11.13 28.81 83.32
CA VAL A 809 -12.48 28.93 82.74
C VAL A 809 -12.59 28.55 81.26
N PRO A 810 -11.52 28.60 80.47
CA PRO A 810 -11.55 28.08 79.08
C PRO A 810 -12.06 26.64 78.99
N ASP A 811 -11.72 25.78 79.92
CA ASP A 811 -12.18 24.38 79.96
C ASP A 811 -13.68 24.19 80.24
N PHE A 812 -14.34 25.22 80.78
CA PHE A 812 -15.77 25.22 81.03
C PHE A 812 -16.59 25.85 79.89
N LEU A 813 -16.03 26.85 79.16
CA LEU A 813 -16.66 27.60 78.10
C LEU A 813 -16.36 27.08 76.67
N GLY A 814 -15.57 26.02 76.49
CA GLY A 814 -15.27 25.46 75.19
C GLY A 814 -14.89 23.98 75.28
N ARG A 815 -14.69 23.40 74.11
CA ARG A 815 -14.15 22.03 74.01
C ARG A 815 -12.69 21.99 74.52
N LYS A 816 -12.29 20.94 75.22
CA LYS A 816 -10.90 20.72 75.71
C LYS A 816 -9.83 20.90 74.64
N GLU A 817 -10.15 20.62 73.37
CA GLU A 817 -9.27 20.74 72.23
C GLU A 817 -8.94 22.20 71.90
N ASP A 818 -9.66 23.17 72.43
CA ASP A 818 -9.48 24.61 72.16
C ASP A 818 -8.62 25.30 73.27
N SER A 819 -8.00 24.58 74.15
CA SER A 819 -7.13 25.14 75.23
C SER A 819 -5.77 24.43 75.28
N SER A 820 -4.68 25.20 75.31
CA SER A 820 -3.32 24.72 75.48
C SER A 820 -2.62 25.59 76.51
N ASP A 821 -2.02 24.99 77.55
CA ASP A 821 -1.29 25.65 78.61
C ASP A 821 -2.00 26.81 79.37
N GLY A 822 -3.35 26.63 79.43
CA GLY A 822 -4.19 27.69 80.06
C GLY A 822 -4.49 28.87 79.13
N LYS A 823 -4.13 28.81 77.87
CA LYS A 823 -4.46 29.80 76.89
C LYS A 823 -5.56 29.27 75.97
N LYS A 824 -6.48 30.10 75.52
CA LYS A 824 -7.47 29.77 74.50
C LYS A 824 -6.86 29.83 73.18
N VAL A 825 -7.06 28.77 72.38
CA VAL A 825 -6.55 28.70 70.98
C VAL A 825 -7.65 29.13 70.00
N ILE A 826 -7.33 30.15 69.21
CA ILE A 826 -8.15 30.60 68.09
C ILE A 826 -7.54 30.08 66.80
N ARG A 827 -8.33 29.32 65.99
CA ARG A 827 -7.93 28.79 64.71
C ARG A 827 -8.62 29.59 63.59
N TYR A 828 -7.80 30.14 62.73
CA TYR A 828 -8.25 30.70 61.47
C TYR A 828 -7.95 29.71 60.33
N LYS A 829 -8.94 29.52 59.46
CA LYS A 829 -8.78 28.73 58.24
C LYS A 829 -9.61 29.38 57.14
N SER A 830 -8.97 29.70 56.07
CA SER A 830 -9.62 30.26 54.90
C SER A 830 -9.01 29.66 53.62
N VAL A 831 -9.82 29.63 52.56
CA VAL A 831 -9.44 29.23 51.21
C VAL A 831 -9.94 30.31 50.27
N MET A 832 -9.03 30.81 49.45
CA MET A 832 -9.34 31.78 48.41
C MET A 832 -8.71 31.43 47.05
N ALA A 833 -9.32 31.86 45.94
CA ALA A 833 -8.85 31.63 44.58
C ALA A 833 -8.64 32.96 43.86
N TYR A 834 -7.83 32.92 42.82
CA TYR A 834 -7.71 33.99 41.83
C TYR A 834 -8.96 34.11 40.99
#